data_fbdecd598a1202d2c1de1066c175ea54
#
_entry.id   fbdecd598a1202d2c1de1066c175ea54
#
_cell.length_a   1.000
_cell.length_b   1.000
_cell.length_c   1.000
_cell.angle_alpha   90.00
_cell.angle_beta   90.00
_cell.angle_gamma   90.00
#
_symmetry.space_group_name_H-M   'P 1'
#
loop_
_entity.id
_entity.type
_entity.pdbx_description
1 polymer ?
#
loop_
_entity_poly.entity_id
_entity_poly.type
_entity_poly.pdbx_seq_one_letter_code
_entity_poly.pdbx_strand_id
1 'polypeptide(L)'
;MLKLENVSKFYYNKGIIASGFTKVNLELKIGEFVAITGESGSGKSTLLNVISGLDSYEEGEMYINGKETSHYSEKDFEDYRRKYIANIFQSFNLINSYTVYQNVELVLLLNGYKKHKVKKKILDIIDQVGLTKFKNTKVSKLSGGQKQRVAIARAMVKDTPIIVADEPTGNLDSESAKEVIKILKNVAKGRLVIVVTHNIEQVEEYATRIIKMHDGRIIQNTEIKKIEEEPKIQESEYNNISIFNKYRLGLRNTFNIATKFLLLFAVFFFISSAILAEYASFQMSEAETEDDGYSMAFSDLSEKRILINKNNRTAFTSEEYDKIKALPNVDYIMEDDVFVDSGISIMKDDISLYGNVQDLENFKENVDYGRMPENENEIILKINKDEFYAKERMDEILNKTFSILKSQGINAWSDETVRDVTIVGIKTYEDKTNYVNKFYVSKDILNELRSDMNKNYSNIEILLNNQYVQYVVEPSDVVPSGKAVVDDEFKYQFKNYKIKNQPINIYIDNIYYKDELNLTISNTYTKSNFKKLTGLDKYDNNRYKIFINRNDYNSLYNKPSYQSSVYVKDVNAIDETMLSLKNLGLNPKKVTDFKVKQGETYKTIIRIIKVVVTIVLIIVLFFISYLIIKIILKSRNVYYTTLRMLGATYKNVRRILDIELFINATLSYAILLVFIYMVKINIINLEYISKITQYLSFKEYILMYVILIVMSRLISIKFARKLFKNTAINTYNEEV
;
A
#
# COMPACT_ATOMS: atom_id res chain seq x y z
N MET A 1 47.95 -20.15 -28.19
CA MET A 1 46.64 -19.51 -27.90
C MET A 1 46.02 -20.00 -26.58
N LEU A 2 45.85 -21.30 -26.41
CA LEU A 2 45.34 -21.97 -25.22
C LEU A 2 46.40 -22.93 -24.67
N LYS A 3 46.75 -22.86 -23.38
CA LYS A 3 47.69 -23.77 -22.74
C LYS A 3 47.14 -24.20 -21.39
N LEU A 4 47.18 -25.51 -21.12
CA LEU A 4 46.82 -26.14 -19.84
C LEU A 4 48.05 -26.84 -19.28
N GLU A 5 48.37 -26.59 -18.03
CA GLU A 5 49.50 -27.23 -17.29
C GLU A 5 48.96 -27.93 -16.02
N ASN A 6 48.95 -29.26 -16.03
CA ASN A 6 48.50 -30.10 -14.92
C ASN A 6 47.09 -29.77 -14.43
N VAL A 7 46.20 -29.33 -15.32
CA VAL A 7 44.83 -28.90 -14.93
C VAL A 7 43.98 -30.10 -14.54
N SER A 8 43.28 -29.99 -13.38
CA SER A 8 42.36 -30.99 -12.89
C SER A 8 41.02 -30.40 -12.49
N LYS A 9 39.95 -31.15 -12.70
CA LYS A 9 38.56 -30.81 -12.31
C LYS A 9 37.96 -31.90 -11.44
N PHE A 10 37.44 -31.52 -10.23
CA PHE A 10 36.74 -32.40 -9.33
C PHE A 10 35.33 -31.88 -9.02
N TYR A 11 34.41 -32.81 -8.80
CA TYR A 11 33.04 -32.52 -8.37
C TYR A 11 32.81 -33.07 -6.97
N TYR A 12 32.31 -32.22 -6.07
CA TYR A 12 32.04 -32.59 -4.69
C TYR A 12 30.51 -32.74 -4.49
N ASN A 13 30.06 -33.93 -4.14
CA ASN A 13 28.66 -34.18 -3.85
C ASN A 13 28.50 -35.03 -2.59
N LYS A 14 27.96 -34.47 -1.52
CA LYS A 14 27.65 -35.15 -0.26
C LYS A 14 28.78 -36.06 0.27
N GLY A 15 30.02 -35.59 0.20
CA GLY A 15 31.20 -36.32 0.68
C GLY A 15 31.83 -37.28 -0.35
N ILE A 16 31.27 -37.40 -1.54
CA ILE A 16 31.85 -38.16 -2.66
C ILE A 16 32.60 -37.19 -3.58
N ILE A 17 33.84 -37.52 -3.90
CA ILE A 17 34.66 -36.80 -4.89
C ILE A 17 34.62 -37.58 -6.20
N ALA A 18 34.03 -36.98 -7.24
CA ALA A 18 34.07 -37.53 -8.58
C ALA A 18 35.08 -36.74 -9.42
N SER A 19 35.97 -37.43 -10.10
CA SER A 19 36.92 -36.80 -11.03
C SER A 19 36.24 -36.50 -12.36
N GLY A 20 36.29 -35.25 -12.81
CA GLY A 20 35.92 -34.88 -14.14
C GLY A 20 37.05 -35.13 -15.14
N PHE A 21 38.25 -34.67 -14.80
CA PHE A 21 39.51 -34.97 -15.50
C PHE A 21 40.70 -34.60 -14.61
N THR A 22 41.86 -35.21 -14.83
CA THR A 22 43.06 -35.03 -13.96
C THR A 22 44.33 -34.79 -14.78
N LYS A 23 45.14 -33.84 -14.31
CA LYS A 23 46.51 -33.52 -14.79
C LYS A 23 46.59 -33.40 -16.31
N VAL A 24 45.66 -32.69 -16.92
CA VAL A 24 45.65 -32.45 -18.35
C VAL A 24 46.71 -31.43 -18.70
N ASN A 25 47.61 -31.80 -19.65
CA ASN A 25 48.59 -30.95 -20.25
C ASN A 25 48.26 -30.84 -21.75
N LEU A 26 48.05 -29.59 -22.24
CA LEU A 26 47.61 -29.36 -23.62
C LEU A 26 47.99 -27.97 -24.07
N GLU A 27 48.51 -27.86 -25.29
CA GLU A 27 48.78 -26.58 -25.95
C GLU A 27 48.14 -26.55 -27.34
N LEU A 28 47.29 -25.56 -27.60
CA LEU A 28 46.54 -25.44 -28.86
C LEU A 28 46.76 -24.05 -29.47
N LYS A 29 46.78 -24.01 -30.81
CA LYS A 29 47.09 -22.83 -31.60
C LYS A 29 45.92 -22.36 -32.46
N ILE A 30 45.93 -21.08 -32.86
CA ILE A 30 44.98 -20.55 -33.84
C ILE A 30 45.20 -21.26 -35.19
N GLY A 31 44.09 -21.58 -35.85
CA GLY A 31 44.12 -22.32 -37.14
C GLY A 31 43.93 -23.84 -36.97
N GLU A 32 44.10 -24.40 -35.75
CA GLU A 32 43.83 -25.81 -35.51
C GLU A 32 42.33 -26.14 -35.53
N PHE A 33 42.03 -27.29 -36.14
CA PHE A 33 40.76 -28.00 -35.95
C PHE A 33 41.07 -29.22 -35.12
N VAL A 34 40.74 -29.14 -33.82
CA VAL A 34 41.07 -30.17 -32.83
C VAL A 34 39.85 -31.06 -32.58
N ALA A 35 39.98 -32.34 -32.76
CA ALA A 35 38.97 -33.33 -32.39
C ALA A 35 39.36 -34.01 -31.07
N ILE A 36 38.48 -33.89 -30.05
CA ILE A 36 38.61 -34.58 -28.77
C ILE A 36 37.62 -35.75 -28.78
N THR A 37 38.13 -36.96 -28.64
CA THR A 37 37.32 -38.18 -28.70
C THR A 37 37.55 -39.08 -27.48
N GLY A 38 36.68 -40.06 -27.24
CA GLY A 38 36.76 -41.01 -26.14
C GLY A 38 35.39 -41.52 -25.76
N GLU A 39 35.34 -42.50 -24.88
CA GLU A 39 34.10 -43.11 -24.37
C GLU A 39 33.22 -42.13 -23.62
N SER A 40 31.91 -42.45 -23.44
CA SER A 40 31.02 -41.66 -22.60
C SER A 40 31.57 -41.66 -21.16
N GLY A 41 31.55 -40.50 -20.48
CA GLY A 41 32.08 -40.36 -19.14
C GLY A 41 33.60 -40.12 -19.05
N SER A 42 34.36 -40.14 -20.17
CA SER A 42 35.82 -39.91 -20.17
C SER A 42 36.26 -38.49 -19.86
N GLY A 43 35.37 -37.55 -19.49
CA GLY A 43 35.71 -36.18 -19.08
C GLY A 43 35.77 -35.14 -20.20
N LYS A 44 35.44 -35.48 -21.46
CA LYS A 44 35.51 -34.58 -22.64
C LYS A 44 34.72 -33.30 -22.50
N SER A 45 33.41 -33.41 -22.19
CA SER A 45 32.52 -32.27 -22.02
C SER A 45 32.91 -31.45 -20.78
N THR A 46 33.42 -32.09 -19.73
CA THR A 46 33.99 -31.39 -18.56
C THR A 46 35.20 -30.55 -18.93
N LEU A 47 36.14 -31.12 -19.68
CA LEU A 47 37.33 -30.39 -20.19
C LEU A 47 36.88 -29.21 -21.08
N LEU A 48 35.92 -29.45 -21.98
CA LEU A 48 35.37 -28.40 -22.83
C LEU A 48 34.70 -27.25 -22.05
N ASN A 49 33.98 -27.57 -20.99
CA ASN A 49 33.35 -26.59 -20.12
C ASN A 49 34.37 -25.73 -19.35
N VAL A 50 35.49 -26.32 -18.89
CA VAL A 50 36.60 -25.60 -18.29
C VAL A 50 37.29 -24.69 -19.32
N ILE A 51 37.66 -25.24 -20.49
CA ILE A 51 38.26 -24.45 -21.58
C ILE A 51 37.36 -23.29 -21.99
N SER A 52 36.06 -23.49 -22.01
CA SER A 52 35.09 -22.44 -22.38
C SER A 52 34.80 -21.46 -21.25
N GLY A 53 35.36 -21.66 -20.06
CA GLY A 53 35.10 -20.83 -18.87
C GLY A 53 33.65 -20.91 -18.40
N LEU A 54 32.93 -21.99 -18.70
CA LEU A 54 31.56 -22.27 -18.18
C LEU A 54 31.63 -22.93 -16.81
N ASP A 55 32.75 -23.58 -16.49
CA ASP A 55 33.06 -24.16 -15.18
C ASP A 55 34.49 -23.76 -14.76
N SER A 56 34.76 -23.85 -13.45
CA SER A 56 36.08 -23.64 -12.85
C SER A 56 36.88 -24.94 -12.84
N TYR A 57 38.20 -24.85 -12.59
CA TYR A 57 39.06 -25.98 -12.30
C TYR A 57 39.67 -25.82 -10.91
N GLU A 58 40.16 -26.93 -10.28
CA GLU A 58 40.66 -26.93 -8.90
C GLU A 58 42.16 -26.97 -8.80
N GLU A 59 42.86 -27.59 -9.77
CA GLU A 59 44.33 -27.71 -9.76
C GLU A 59 44.93 -27.36 -11.12
N GLY A 60 46.21 -26.96 -11.12
CA GLY A 60 46.97 -26.61 -12.32
C GLY A 60 46.75 -25.19 -12.80
N GLU A 61 47.30 -24.88 -13.95
CA GLU A 61 47.26 -23.54 -14.56
C GLU A 61 46.71 -23.57 -16.00
N MET A 62 45.78 -22.71 -16.28
CA MET A 62 45.28 -22.50 -17.66
C MET A 62 45.63 -21.10 -18.14
N TYR A 63 46.21 -21.03 -19.30
CA TYR A 63 46.61 -19.79 -19.94
C TYR A 63 45.82 -19.54 -21.21
N ILE A 64 45.33 -18.31 -21.38
CA ILE A 64 44.68 -17.85 -22.59
C ILE A 64 45.42 -16.63 -23.12
N ASN A 65 45.91 -16.74 -24.35
CA ASN A 65 46.72 -15.72 -24.97
C ASN A 65 47.87 -15.22 -24.05
N GLY A 66 48.52 -16.18 -23.35
CA GLY A 66 49.60 -15.93 -22.41
C GLY A 66 49.18 -15.39 -21.03
N LYS A 67 47.89 -15.23 -20.76
CA LYS A 67 47.37 -14.79 -19.45
C LYS A 67 46.86 -15.97 -18.65
N GLU A 68 47.34 -16.08 -17.44
CA GLU A 68 46.90 -17.09 -16.47
C GLU A 68 45.46 -16.81 -15.98
N THR A 69 44.68 -17.88 -15.74
CA THR A 69 43.26 -17.81 -15.34
C THR A 69 42.94 -18.37 -13.96
N SER A 70 43.95 -18.83 -13.18
CA SER A 70 43.72 -19.45 -11.84
C SER A 70 43.04 -18.50 -10.85
N HIS A 71 43.26 -17.21 -10.98
CA HIS A 71 42.68 -16.17 -10.12
C HIS A 71 41.40 -15.56 -10.67
N TYR A 72 40.85 -16.11 -11.74
CA TYR A 72 39.65 -15.59 -12.36
C TYR A 72 38.42 -15.79 -11.45
N SER A 73 37.75 -14.70 -11.14
CA SER A 73 36.41 -14.71 -10.58
C SER A 73 35.37 -15.03 -11.66
N GLU A 74 34.14 -15.37 -11.28
CA GLU A 74 33.04 -15.56 -12.25
C GLU A 74 32.89 -14.36 -13.23
N LYS A 75 33.15 -13.17 -12.75
CA LYS A 75 33.10 -11.96 -13.57
C LYS A 75 34.21 -11.95 -14.64
N ASP A 76 35.38 -12.45 -14.28
CA ASP A 76 36.50 -12.55 -15.23
C ASP A 76 36.21 -13.62 -16.27
N PHE A 77 35.59 -14.73 -15.87
CA PHE A 77 35.10 -15.75 -16.80
C PHE A 77 33.93 -15.22 -17.68
N GLU A 78 33.09 -14.30 -17.22
CA GLU A 78 32.08 -13.63 -18.06
C GLU A 78 32.78 -12.82 -19.18
N ASP A 79 33.82 -12.05 -18.84
CA ASP A 79 34.62 -11.28 -19.82
C ASP A 79 35.42 -12.19 -20.73
N TYR A 80 35.98 -13.28 -20.21
CA TYR A 80 36.65 -14.32 -20.97
C TYR A 80 35.74 -14.96 -22.04
N ARG A 81 34.56 -15.45 -21.62
CA ARG A 81 33.56 -16.00 -22.57
C ARG A 81 33.17 -14.99 -23.63
N ARG A 82 33.05 -13.73 -23.25
CA ARG A 82 32.68 -12.66 -24.17
C ARG A 82 33.77 -12.37 -25.21
N LYS A 83 35.01 -12.36 -24.77
CA LYS A 83 36.16 -11.95 -25.61
C LYS A 83 36.71 -13.10 -26.47
N TYR A 84 36.85 -14.28 -25.89
CA TYR A 84 37.62 -15.34 -26.50
C TYR A 84 36.82 -16.55 -27.01
N ILE A 85 35.64 -16.82 -26.47
CA ILE A 85 34.95 -18.09 -26.68
C ILE A 85 33.61 -17.91 -27.40
N ALA A 86 33.34 -18.80 -28.37
CA ALA A 86 32.01 -19.03 -28.89
C ALA A 86 31.67 -20.52 -28.70
N ASN A 87 30.52 -20.79 -28.02
CA ASN A 87 30.07 -22.14 -27.69
C ASN A 87 29.01 -22.63 -28.65
N ILE A 88 29.14 -23.88 -29.10
CA ILE A 88 28.11 -24.67 -29.80
C ILE A 88 27.80 -25.85 -28.88
N PHE A 89 26.62 -25.84 -28.30
CA PHE A 89 26.20 -26.84 -27.31
C PHE A 89 25.46 -28.02 -27.97
N GLN A 90 25.56 -29.20 -27.39
CA GLN A 90 24.84 -30.40 -27.81
C GLN A 90 23.29 -30.18 -27.78
N SER A 91 22.77 -29.49 -26.76
CA SER A 91 21.36 -29.14 -26.64
C SER A 91 20.96 -27.85 -27.36
N PHE A 92 21.81 -27.31 -28.24
CA PHE A 92 21.70 -26.08 -29.03
C PHE A 92 21.66 -24.78 -28.18
N ASN A 93 21.08 -24.80 -27.01
CA ASN A 93 20.87 -23.63 -26.10
C ASN A 93 20.33 -22.40 -26.83
N LEU A 94 19.35 -22.61 -27.70
CA LEU A 94 18.66 -21.57 -28.46
C LEU A 94 17.42 -21.08 -27.72
N ILE A 95 17.10 -19.81 -27.93
CA ILE A 95 15.85 -19.26 -27.41
C ILE A 95 14.72 -19.65 -28.37
N ASN A 96 13.95 -20.66 -28.02
CA ASN A 96 12.90 -21.27 -28.85
C ASN A 96 11.84 -20.28 -29.33
N SER A 97 11.53 -19.25 -28.54
CA SER A 97 10.55 -18.21 -28.87
C SER A 97 11.11 -17.14 -29.83
N TYR A 98 12.41 -17.10 -30.05
CA TYR A 98 13.08 -16.16 -30.96
C TYR A 98 13.14 -16.76 -32.40
N THR A 99 13.21 -15.87 -33.39
CA THR A 99 13.48 -16.27 -34.76
C THR A 99 14.96 -16.63 -34.93
N VAL A 100 15.34 -17.26 -36.10
CA VAL A 100 16.73 -17.49 -36.47
C VAL A 100 17.52 -16.19 -36.40
N TYR A 101 17.03 -15.12 -37.05
CA TYR A 101 17.66 -13.81 -37.03
C TYR A 101 17.89 -13.27 -35.61
N GLN A 102 16.89 -13.39 -34.77
CA GLN A 102 16.94 -12.89 -33.39
C GLN A 102 17.93 -13.65 -32.50
N ASN A 103 18.07 -14.99 -32.68
CA ASN A 103 19.07 -15.78 -31.97
C ASN A 103 20.50 -15.39 -32.35
N VAL A 104 20.76 -15.14 -33.64
CA VAL A 104 22.08 -14.70 -34.14
C VAL A 104 22.34 -13.25 -33.70
N GLU A 105 21.36 -12.36 -33.84
CA GLU A 105 21.45 -10.93 -33.40
C GLU A 105 21.80 -10.78 -31.92
N LEU A 106 21.28 -11.68 -31.09
CA LEU A 106 21.37 -11.60 -29.61
C LEU A 106 22.81 -11.42 -29.13
N VAL A 107 23.73 -12.21 -29.67
CA VAL A 107 25.15 -12.20 -29.28
C VAL A 107 25.80 -10.84 -29.59
N LEU A 108 25.52 -10.25 -30.74
CA LEU A 108 26.04 -8.95 -31.10
C LEU A 108 25.44 -7.81 -30.25
N LEU A 109 24.14 -7.90 -29.90
CA LEU A 109 23.52 -6.95 -29.01
C LEU A 109 24.12 -7.01 -27.59
N LEU A 110 24.43 -8.22 -27.10
CA LEU A 110 25.11 -8.43 -25.80
C LEU A 110 26.53 -7.86 -25.81
N ASN A 111 27.20 -7.90 -26.93
CA ASN A 111 28.55 -7.33 -27.12
C ASN A 111 28.55 -5.82 -27.48
N GLY A 112 27.42 -5.14 -27.36
CA GLY A 112 27.32 -3.69 -27.49
C GLY A 112 27.17 -3.15 -28.91
N TYR A 113 27.09 -4.01 -29.91
CA TYR A 113 26.91 -3.57 -31.29
C TYR A 113 25.56 -2.90 -31.52
N LYS A 114 25.54 -1.85 -32.36
CA LYS A 114 24.32 -1.17 -32.78
C LYS A 114 23.59 -1.99 -33.84
N LYS A 115 22.26 -2.23 -33.66
CA LYS A 115 21.44 -3.07 -34.53
C LYS A 115 21.62 -2.76 -36.06
N HIS A 116 21.61 -1.49 -36.42
CA HIS A 116 21.69 -1.09 -37.83
C HIS A 116 23.03 -1.43 -38.49
N LYS A 117 24.14 -1.46 -37.71
CA LYS A 117 25.50 -1.79 -38.21
C LYS A 117 25.71 -3.28 -38.43
N VAL A 118 24.94 -4.14 -37.75
CA VAL A 118 25.19 -5.61 -37.79
C VAL A 118 24.22 -6.37 -38.67
N LYS A 119 23.21 -5.71 -39.24
CA LYS A 119 22.16 -6.37 -40.03
C LYS A 119 22.73 -7.13 -41.21
N LYS A 120 23.68 -6.53 -41.98
CA LYS A 120 24.30 -7.18 -43.14
C LYS A 120 25.09 -8.41 -42.70
N LYS A 121 25.96 -8.28 -41.69
CA LYS A 121 26.78 -9.37 -41.16
C LYS A 121 25.90 -10.57 -40.70
N ILE A 122 24.80 -10.29 -40.02
CA ILE A 122 23.85 -11.36 -39.57
C ILE A 122 23.25 -12.09 -40.77
N LEU A 123 22.84 -11.36 -41.80
CA LEU A 123 22.23 -11.96 -42.99
C LEU A 123 23.23 -12.79 -43.78
N ASP A 124 24.47 -12.27 -43.94
CA ASP A 124 25.56 -12.99 -44.62
C ASP A 124 25.91 -14.32 -43.89
N ILE A 125 25.96 -14.30 -42.56
CA ILE A 125 26.19 -15.53 -41.76
C ILE A 125 25.03 -16.49 -41.87
N ILE A 126 23.77 -16.04 -41.83
CA ILE A 126 22.59 -16.87 -41.98
C ILE A 126 22.57 -17.52 -43.39
N ASP A 127 23.03 -16.82 -44.38
CA ASP A 127 23.19 -17.34 -45.75
C ASP A 127 24.27 -18.42 -45.82
N GLN A 128 25.45 -18.19 -45.23
CA GLN A 128 26.55 -19.14 -45.16
C GLN A 128 26.17 -20.49 -44.53
N VAL A 129 25.24 -20.49 -43.58
CA VAL A 129 24.74 -21.70 -42.95
C VAL A 129 23.47 -22.27 -43.65
N GLY A 130 23.08 -21.70 -44.78
CA GLY A 130 21.94 -22.18 -45.60
C GLY A 130 20.56 -21.96 -44.99
N LEU A 131 20.38 -20.92 -44.13
CA LEU A 131 19.14 -20.65 -43.41
C LEU A 131 18.41 -19.37 -43.86
N THR A 132 18.72 -18.82 -45.03
CA THR A 132 18.14 -17.58 -45.56
C THR A 132 16.64 -17.60 -45.62
N LYS A 133 16.04 -18.72 -46.07
CA LYS A 133 14.57 -18.94 -46.15
C LYS A 133 13.89 -18.97 -44.76
N PHE A 134 14.64 -19.33 -43.73
CA PHE A 134 14.14 -19.53 -42.34
C PHE A 134 14.45 -18.33 -41.42
N LYS A 135 15.06 -17.24 -41.88
CA LYS A 135 15.53 -16.12 -41.06
C LYS A 135 14.47 -15.55 -40.10
N ASN A 136 13.21 -15.52 -40.51
CA ASN A 136 12.08 -15.01 -39.74
C ASN A 136 11.28 -16.13 -39.04
N THR A 137 11.66 -17.38 -39.18
CA THR A 137 11.01 -18.53 -38.56
C THR A 137 11.44 -18.65 -37.08
N LYS A 138 10.50 -18.92 -36.19
CA LYS A 138 10.84 -19.20 -34.79
C LYS A 138 11.59 -20.51 -34.69
N VAL A 139 12.64 -20.55 -33.84
CA VAL A 139 13.48 -21.74 -33.65
C VAL A 139 12.68 -22.96 -33.17
N SER A 140 11.61 -22.76 -32.43
CA SER A 140 10.70 -23.85 -32.03
C SER A 140 10.11 -24.66 -33.19
N LYS A 141 10.07 -24.08 -34.39
CA LYS A 141 9.50 -24.71 -35.62
C LYS A 141 10.56 -25.32 -36.53
N LEU A 142 11.84 -25.34 -36.14
CA LEU A 142 12.96 -25.85 -36.95
C LEU A 142 13.25 -27.33 -36.64
N SER A 143 13.77 -28.07 -37.62
CA SER A 143 14.36 -29.40 -37.44
C SER A 143 15.65 -29.34 -36.58
N GLY A 144 16.11 -30.51 -36.09
CA GLY A 144 17.37 -30.60 -35.33
C GLY A 144 18.57 -30.05 -36.08
N GLY A 145 18.76 -30.43 -37.36
CA GLY A 145 19.83 -29.95 -38.20
C GLY A 145 19.76 -28.41 -38.46
N GLN A 146 18.53 -27.89 -38.65
CA GLN A 146 18.37 -26.44 -38.78
C GLN A 146 18.68 -25.69 -37.47
N LYS A 147 18.28 -26.24 -36.31
CA LYS A 147 18.65 -25.66 -35.00
C LYS A 147 20.16 -25.66 -34.80
N GLN A 148 20.83 -26.74 -35.15
CA GLN A 148 22.32 -26.81 -35.07
C GLN A 148 22.96 -25.75 -35.94
N ARG A 149 22.51 -25.56 -37.18
CA ARG A 149 23.00 -24.50 -38.04
C ARG A 149 22.76 -23.10 -37.50
N VAL A 150 21.65 -22.87 -36.75
CA VAL A 150 21.44 -21.60 -36.02
C VAL A 150 22.45 -21.43 -34.89
N ALA A 151 22.78 -22.50 -34.14
CA ALA A 151 23.79 -22.45 -33.09
C ALA A 151 25.18 -22.12 -33.63
N ILE A 152 25.53 -22.72 -34.78
CA ILE A 152 26.76 -22.42 -35.48
C ILE A 152 26.78 -20.97 -35.99
N ALA A 153 25.72 -20.49 -36.63
CA ALA A 153 25.60 -19.11 -37.07
C ALA A 153 25.78 -18.12 -35.89
N ARG A 154 25.21 -18.47 -34.73
CA ARG A 154 25.35 -17.71 -33.49
C ARG A 154 26.80 -17.66 -32.98
N ALA A 155 27.55 -18.76 -33.12
CA ALA A 155 28.97 -18.83 -32.79
C ALA A 155 29.84 -18.04 -33.80
N MET A 156 29.57 -18.21 -35.09
CA MET A 156 30.31 -17.56 -36.17
C MET A 156 30.24 -16.03 -36.10
N VAL A 157 29.04 -15.48 -35.80
CA VAL A 157 28.80 -14.03 -35.84
C VAL A 157 29.59 -13.29 -34.76
N LYS A 158 30.08 -13.98 -33.73
CA LYS A 158 30.75 -13.41 -32.57
C LYS A 158 32.19 -12.96 -32.81
N ASP A 159 32.86 -13.41 -33.88
CA ASP A 159 34.25 -13.12 -34.20
C ASP A 159 35.26 -13.42 -33.06
N THR A 160 35.03 -14.47 -32.30
CA THR A 160 35.95 -14.90 -31.25
C THR A 160 37.06 -15.80 -31.84
N PRO A 161 38.28 -15.78 -31.25
CA PRO A 161 39.39 -16.59 -31.73
C PRO A 161 39.22 -18.09 -31.49
N ILE A 162 38.36 -18.48 -30.55
CA ILE A 162 38.11 -19.89 -30.19
C ILE A 162 36.66 -20.23 -30.36
N ILE A 163 36.36 -21.33 -31.04
CA ILE A 163 35.05 -21.95 -31.11
C ILE A 163 35.14 -23.34 -30.48
N VAL A 164 34.30 -23.60 -29.50
CA VAL A 164 34.17 -24.91 -28.86
C VAL A 164 32.82 -25.52 -29.20
N ALA A 165 32.80 -26.78 -29.61
CA ALA A 165 31.61 -27.51 -30.03
C ALA A 165 31.52 -28.84 -29.31
N ASP A 166 30.46 -29.02 -28.50
CA ASP A 166 30.18 -30.27 -27.82
C ASP A 166 29.17 -31.09 -28.61
N GLU A 167 29.61 -32.22 -29.12
CA GLU A 167 28.86 -33.15 -29.98
C GLU A 167 27.98 -32.48 -31.05
N PRO A 168 28.57 -31.63 -31.92
CA PRO A 168 27.79 -30.80 -32.85
C PRO A 168 26.99 -31.60 -33.91
N THR A 169 27.20 -32.89 -34.02
CA THR A 169 26.54 -33.77 -34.99
C THR A 169 25.70 -34.87 -34.34
N GLY A 170 25.73 -35.03 -33.02
CA GLY A 170 25.15 -36.17 -32.31
C GLY A 170 23.66 -36.40 -32.51
N ASN A 171 22.90 -35.37 -32.84
CA ASN A 171 21.41 -35.43 -33.03
C ASN A 171 21.03 -35.18 -34.52
N LEU A 172 21.94 -35.42 -35.47
CA LEU A 172 21.73 -35.12 -36.88
C LEU A 172 21.77 -36.38 -37.73
N ASP A 173 21.04 -36.39 -38.86
CA ASP A 173 21.25 -37.33 -39.94
C ASP A 173 22.61 -37.14 -40.58
N SER A 174 23.09 -38.18 -41.31
CA SER A 174 24.44 -38.20 -41.86
C SER A 174 24.73 -37.07 -42.86
N GLU A 175 23.75 -36.59 -43.61
CA GLU A 175 23.90 -35.50 -44.58
C GLU A 175 24.03 -34.16 -43.84
N SER A 176 23.13 -33.86 -42.91
CA SER A 176 23.21 -32.67 -42.07
C SER A 176 24.49 -32.63 -41.24
N ALA A 177 24.97 -33.79 -40.76
CA ALA A 177 26.23 -33.88 -40.01
C ALA A 177 27.43 -33.47 -40.87
N LYS A 178 27.54 -33.96 -42.11
CA LYS A 178 28.60 -33.58 -43.08
C LYS A 178 28.58 -32.08 -43.39
N GLU A 179 27.40 -31.49 -43.59
CA GLU A 179 27.25 -30.06 -43.82
C GLU A 179 27.78 -29.25 -42.63
N VAL A 180 27.41 -29.63 -41.39
CA VAL A 180 27.83 -28.95 -40.15
C VAL A 180 29.34 -29.00 -40.00
N ILE A 181 30.01 -30.16 -40.20
CA ILE A 181 31.45 -30.27 -40.08
C ILE A 181 32.18 -29.46 -41.17
N LYS A 182 31.66 -29.44 -42.40
CA LYS A 182 32.20 -28.63 -43.51
C LYS A 182 32.16 -27.12 -43.19
N ILE A 183 31.08 -26.62 -42.54
CA ILE A 183 30.97 -25.26 -42.10
C ILE A 183 32.02 -24.98 -41.01
N LEU A 184 32.16 -25.84 -39.97
CA LEU A 184 33.16 -25.69 -38.91
C LEU A 184 34.59 -25.71 -39.42
N LYS A 185 34.93 -26.57 -40.39
CA LYS A 185 36.24 -26.57 -41.09
C LYS A 185 36.53 -25.24 -41.72
N ASN A 186 35.58 -24.68 -42.48
CA ASN A 186 35.78 -23.38 -43.13
C ASN A 186 36.04 -22.27 -42.12
N VAL A 187 35.43 -22.32 -40.94
CA VAL A 187 35.61 -21.35 -39.86
C VAL A 187 36.98 -21.51 -39.19
N ALA A 188 37.56 -22.70 -39.16
CA ALA A 188 38.85 -23.00 -38.55
C ALA A 188 40.04 -22.31 -39.25
N LYS A 189 39.92 -21.87 -40.51
CA LYS A 189 40.98 -21.21 -41.24
C LYS A 189 41.60 -19.97 -40.57
N GLY A 190 40.92 -19.36 -39.62
CA GLY A 190 41.41 -18.19 -38.87
C GLY A 190 41.11 -18.25 -37.38
N ARG A 191 40.65 -19.40 -36.86
CA ARG A 191 40.25 -19.61 -35.46
C ARG A 191 40.71 -20.98 -34.95
N LEU A 192 40.84 -21.13 -33.65
CA LEU A 192 40.94 -22.43 -33.01
C LEU A 192 39.54 -23.03 -32.89
N VAL A 193 39.31 -24.19 -33.52
CA VAL A 193 38.05 -24.91 -33.42
C VAL A 193 38.30 -26.21 -32.66
N ILE A 194 37.64 -26.40 -31.52
CA ILE A 194 37.70 -27.60 -30.66
C ILE A 194 36.35 -28.32 -30.74
N VAL A 195 36.34 -29.54 -31.25
CA VAL A 195 35.16 -30.36 -31.38
C VAL A 195 35.28 -31.58 -30.48
N VAL A 196 34.35 -31.77 -29.56
CA VAL A 196 34.18 -33.00 -28.82
C VAL A 196 33.20 -33.87 -29.59
N THR A 197 33.57 -35.13 -29.84
CA THR A 197 32.68 -36.09 -30.52
C THR A 197 32.99 -37.54 -30.08
N HIS A 198 31.98 -38.39 -30.06
CA HIS A 198 32.15 -39.82 -29.91
C HIS A 198 32.29 -40.54 -31.29
N ASN A 199 32.00 -39.83 -32.37
CA ASN A 199 32.15 -40.36 -33.76
C ASN A 199 33.30 -39.65 -34.45
N ILE A 200 34.49 -40.29 -34.42
CA ILE A 200 35.74 -39.74 -35.01
C ILE A 200 35.67 -39.72 -36.53
N GLU A 201 35.02 -40.68 -37.16
CA GLU A 201 34.95 -40.81 -38.61
C GLU A 201 34.38 -39.58 -39.30
N GLN A 202 33.47 -38.88 -38.63
CA GLN A 202 32.86 -37.64 -39.19
C GLN A 202 33.80 -36.46 -39.22
N VAL A 203 34.84 -36.42 -38.37
CA VAL A 203 35.71 -35.24 -38.16
C VAL A 203 37.17 -35.50 -38.54
N GLU A 204 37.62 -36.76 -38.62
CA GLU A 204 38.99 -37.14 -38.85
C GLU A 204 39.58 -36.55 -40.14
N GLU A 205 38.83 -36.56 -41.23
CA GLU A 205 39.24 -35.95 -42.52
C GLU A 205 39.58 -34.46 -42.40
N TYR A 206 38.94 -33.76 -41.49
CA TYR A 206 39.04 -32.33 -41.32
C TYR A 206 39.98 -31.92 -40.19
N ALA A 207 40.25 -32.83 -39.23
CA ALA A 207 41.07 -32.55 -38.05
C ALA A 207 42.54 -32.28 -38.40
N THR A 208 43.11 -31.26 -37.76
CA THR A 208 44.56 -31.01 -37.75
C THR A 208 45.22 -31.70 -36.56
N ARG A 209 44.45 -31.99 -35.49
CA ARG A 209 44.87 -32.65 -34.27
C ARG A 209 43.77 -33.53 -33.71
N ILE A 210 44.13 -34.74 -33.27
CA ILE A 210 43.24 -35.65 -32.59
C ILE A 210 43.76 -35.92 -31.19
N ILE A 211 42.86 -35.74 -30.18
CA ILE A 211 43.09 -35.98 -28.76
C ILE A 211 42.14 -37.09 -28.30
N LYS A 212 42.68 -38.16 -27.75
CA LYS A 212 41.89 -39.22 -27.18
C LYS A 212 41.91 -39.16 -25.64
N MET A 213 40.73 -39.18 -25.05
CA MET A 213 40.57 -39.17 -23.59
C MET A 213 40.00 -40.52 -23.10
N HIS A 214 40.50 -40.96 -21.92
CA HIS A 214 39.99 -42.12 -21.20
C HIS A 214 40.18 -41.87 -19.70
N ASP A 215 39.16 -42.17 -18.91
CA ASP A 215 39.12 -41.97 -17.46
C ASP A 215 39.65 -40.61 -16.98
N GLY A 216 39.23 -39.53 -17.61
CA GLY A 216 39.64 -38.18 -17.25
C GLY A 216 41.08 -37.81 -17.60
N ARG A 217 41.77 -38.60 -18.44
CA ARG A 217 43.17 -38.35 -18.84
C ARG A 217 43.29 -38.34 -20.34
N ILE A 218 44.24 -37.57 -20.85
CA ILE A 218 44.65 -37.65 -22.26
C ILE A 218 45.57 -38.85 -22.42
N ILE A 219 45.14 -39.85 -23.23
CA ILE A 219 45.91 -41.03 -23.53
C ILE A 219 46.64 -40.94 -24.86
N GLN A 220 46.18 -40.04 -25.77
CA GLN A 220 46.79 -39.86 -27.05
C GLN A 220 46.58 -38.37 -27.50
N ASN A 221 47.62 -37.74 -28.03
CA ASN A 221 47.60 -36.39 -28.64
C ASN A 221 48.45 -36.44 -29.89
N THR A 222 47.76 -36.52 -31.04
CA THR A 222 48.39 -36.68 -32.37
C THR A 222 48.14 -35.48 -33.23
N GLU A 223 49.20 -34.81 -33.64
CA GLU A 223 49.16 -33.75 -34.64
C GLU A 223 49.19 -34.38 -36.03
N ILE A 224 48.12 -34.18 -36.83
CA ILE A 224 47.94 -34.75 -38.16
C ILE A 224 48.50 -33.81 -39.23
N LYS A 225 48.25 -32.50 -39.09
CA LYS A 225 48.67 -31.44 -40.00
C LYS A 225 49.28 -30.31 -39.21
N LYS A 226 50.57 -30.01 -39.50
CA LYS A 226 51.28 -28.92 -38.85
C LYS A 226 50.86 -27.57 -39.46
N ILE A 227 50.55 -26.59 -38.61
CA ILE A 227 50.25 -25.22 -39.04
C ILE A 227 51.58 -24.46 -39.11
N GLU A 228 51.98 -24.08 -40.31
CA GLU A 228 53.28 -23.43 -40.57
C GLU A 228 53.31 -21.96 -40.19
N GLU A 229 52.16 -21.24 -40.27
CA GLU A 229 52.00 -19.86 -39.82
C GLU A 229 50.81 -19.70 -38.89
N GLU A 230 51.00 -19.15 -37.69
CA GLU A 230 49.91 -18.78 -36.81
C GLU A 230 49.21 -17.52 -37.35
N PRO A 231 47.93 -17.57 -37.69
CA PRO A 231 47.18 -16.38 -38.08
C PRO A 231 47.21 -15.34 -36.96
N LYS A 232 47.41 -14.07 -37.31
CA LYS A 232 47.35 -12.99 -36.31
C LYS A 232 45.99 -12.97 -35.63
N ILE A 233 45.98 -12.95 -34.29
CA ILE A 233 44.76 -12.88 -33.49
C ILE A 233 44.09 -11.54 -33.78
N GLN A 234 42.94 -11.55 -34.42
CA GLN A 234 42.05 -10.41 -34.47
C GLN A 234 41.37 -10.29 -33.11
N GLU A 235 41.77 -9.32 -32.30
CA GLU A 235 41.06 -9.02 -31.08
C GLU A 235 39.63 -8.55 -31.43
N SER A 236 38.63 -9.28 -30.96
CA SER A 236 37.24 -8.88 -31.16
C SER A 236 36.96 -7.58 -30.41
N GLU A 237 36.56 -6.54 -31.14
CA GLU A 237 36.01 -5.35 -30.50
C GLU A 237 34.72 -5.74 -29.77
N TYR A 238 34.76 -5.70 -28.46
CA TYR A 238 33.54 -5.84 -27.66
C TYR A 238 33.35 -4.63 -26.74
N ASN A 239 32.12 -4.18 -26.66
CA ASN A 239 31.71 -3.09 -25.80
C ASN A 239 30.66 -3.57 -24.80
N ASN A 240 30.47 -2.82 -23.74
CA ASN A 240 29.35 -3.07 -22.85
C ASN A 240 28.04 -2.89 -23.60
N ILE A 241 27.06 -3.76 -23.32
CA ILE A 241 25.71 -3.66 -23.89
C ILE A 241 25.14 -2.26 -23.68
N SER A 242 24.70 -1.62 -24.75
CA SER A 242 24.10 -0.28 -24.69
C SER A 242 22.78 -0.28 -23.97
N ILE A 243 22.41 0.86 -23.39
CA ILE A 243 21.13 0.98 -22.69
C ILE A 243 19.93 0.71 -23.62
N PHE A 244 20.01 1.15 -24.87
CA PHE A 244 19.01 0.88 -25.91
C PHE A 244 18.85 -0.62 -26.21
N ASN A 245 19.96 -1.38 -26.24
CA ASN A 245 19.91 -2.82 -26.44
C ASN A 245 19.25 -3.53 -25.22
N LYS A 246 19.51 -3.06 -24.00
CA LYS A 246 18.84 -3.59 -22.79
C LYS A 246 17.32 -3.38 -22.85
N TYR A 247 16.89 -2.16 -23.20
CA TYR A 247 15.45 -1.88 -23.40
C TYR A 247 14.85 -2.75 -24.50
N ARG A 248 15.55 -2.90 -25.64
CA ARG A 248 15.10 -3.77 -26.73
C ARG A 248 14.95 -5.21 -26.31
N LEU A 249 15.93 -5.76 -25.59
CA LEU A 249 15.86 -7.13 -25.10
C LEU A 249 14.78 -7.30 -24.05
N GLY A 250 14.64 -6.36 -23.13
CA GLY A 250 13.56 -6.34 -22.14
C GLY A 250 12.17 -6.31 -22.78
N LEU A 251 11.94 -5.36 -23.70
CA LEU A 251 10.68 -5.27 -24.46
C LEU A 251 10.40 -6.55 -25.27
N ARG A 252 11.40 -7.04 -26.00
CA ARG A 252 11.25 -8.28 -26.78
C ARG A 252 10.85 -9.44 -25.88
N ASN A 253 11.52 -9.58 -24.75
CA ASN A 253 11.27 -10.68 -23.83
C ASN A 253 9.91 -10.56 -23.13
N THR A 254 9.46 -9.35 -22.83
CA THR A 254 8.12 -9.09 -22.26
C THR A 254 7.03 -9.65 -23.17
N PHE A 255 7.04 -9.32 -24.45
CA PHE A 255 5.95 -9.63 -25.38
C PHE A 255 6.14 -10.93 -26.18
N ASN A 256 7.31 -11.56 -26.13
CA ASN A 256 7.62 -12.71 -26.98
C ASN A 256 6.83 -14.00 -26.65
N ILE A 257 6.41 -14.15 -25.38
CA ILE A 257 5.57 -15.26 -24.91
C ILE A 257 4.31 -14.65 -24.27
N ALA A 258 3.22 -14.58 -25.05
CA ALA A 258 1.97 -13.93 -24.64
C ALA A 258 1.42 -14.46 -23.31
N THR A 259 1.41 -15.79 -23.12
CA THR A 259 0.91 -16.40 -21.88
C THR A 259 1.68 -15.93 -20.64
N LYS A 260 3.01 -15.85 -20.71
CA LYS A 260 3.84 -15.39 -19.59
C LYS A 260 3.70 -13.89 -19.34
N PHE A 261 3.52 -13.10 -20.42
CA PHE A 261 3.19 -11.68 -20.30
C PHE A 261 1.85 -11.50 -19.57
N LEU A 262 0.80 -12.19 -20.02
CA LEU A 262 -0.54 -12.09 -19.44
C LEU A 262 -0.56 -12.53 -17.97
N LEU A 263 0.18 -13.58 -17.60
CA LEU A 263 0.29 -14.01 -16.21
C LEU A 263 0.97 -12.96 -15.32
N LEU A 264 2.10 -12.42 -15.75
CA LEU A 264 2.77 -11.35 -15.00
C LEU A 264 1.92 -10.10 -14.92
N PHE A 265 1.28 -9.72 -16.01
CA PHE A 265 0.35 -8.60 -16.08
C PHE A 265 -0.81 -8.78 -15.09
N ALA A 266 -1.45 -9.95 -15.07
CA ALA A 266 -2.55 -10.26 -14.16
C ALA A 266 -2.12 -10.19 -12.68
N VAL A 267 -0.92 -10.69 -12.36
CA VAL A 267 -0.38 -10.62 -10.99
C VAL A 267 -0.14 -9.17 -10.56
N PHE A 268 0.48 -8.34 -11.41
CA PHE A 268 0.69 -6.94 -11.10
C PHE A 268 -0.62 -6.14 -11.03
N PHE A 269 -1.59 -6.45 -11.89
CA PHE A 269 -2.93 -5.87 -11.86
C PHE A 269 -3.66 -6.23 -10.56
N PHE A 270 -3.69 -7.51 -10.21
CA PHE A 270 -4.33 -7.99 -8.98
C PHE A 270 -3.72 -7.36 -7.73
N ILE A 271 -2.38 -7.35 -7.63
CA ILE A 271 -1.69 -6.76 -6.48
C ILE A 271 -2.01 -5.27 -6.33
N SER A 272 -1.92 -4.52 -7.44
CA SER A 272 -2.16 -3.08 -7.39
C SER A 272 -3.60 -2.76 -7.06
N SER A 273 -4.56 -3.53 -7.60
CA SER A 273 -5.98 -3.35 -7.28
C SER A 273 -6.30 -3.74 -5.84
N ALA A 274 -5.76 -4.85 -5.34
CA ALA A 274 -6.03 -5.32 -3.97
C ALA A 274 -5.45 -4.37 -2.92
N ILE A 275 -4.19 -3.94 -3.07
CA ILE A 275 -3.58 -3.00 -2.11
C ILE A 275 -4.26 -1.64 -2.16
N LEU A 276 -4.62 -1.15 -3.36
CA LEU A 276 -5.29 0.14 -3.50
C LEU A 276 -6.71 0.10 -2.93
N ALA A 277 -7.45 -0.99 -3.15
CA ALA A 277 -8.78 -1.19 -2.59
C ALA A 277 -8.76 -1.28 -1.06
N GLU A 278 -7.82 -2.03 -0.49
CA GLU A 278 -7.64 -2.13 0.97
C GLU A 278 -7.32 -0.77 1.59
N TYR A 279 -6.39 -0.04 0.98
CA TYR A 279 -6.04 1.29 1.46
C TYR A 279 -7.21 2.28 1.32
N ALA A 280 -7.95 2.25 0.21
CA ALA A 280 -9.13 3.08 -0.01
C ALA A 280 -10.25 2.77 0.99
N SER A 281 -10.49 1.49 1.28
CA SER A 281 -11.45 1.04 2.29
C SER A 281 -11.05 1.50 3.70
N PHE A 282 -9.76 1.48 4.01
CA PHE A 282 -9.25 2.04 5.26
C PHE A 282 -9.52 3.54 5.37
N GLN A 283 -9.20 4.32 4.32
CA GLN A 283 -9.44 5.78 4.28
C GLN A 283 -10.94 6.11 4.37
N MET A 284 -11.79 5.37 3.69
CA MET A 284 -13.24 5.51 3.81
C MET A 284 -13.70 5.29 5.25
N SER A 285 -13.22 4.24 5.90
CA SER A 285 -13.57 3.94 7.30
C SER A 285 -13.06 5.00 8.29
N GLU A 286 -11.91 5.62 8.04
CA GLU A 286 -11.39 6.75 8.82
C GLU A 286 -12.29 7.99 8.61
N ALA A 287 -12.58 8.33 7.36
CA ALA A 287 -13.42 9.47 7.03
C ALA A 287 -14.85 9.33 7.60
N GLU A 288 -15.44 8.13 7.52
CA GLU A 288 -16.75 7.85 8.11
C GLU A 288 -16.73 7.95 9.66
N THR A 289 -15.58 7.78 10.30
CA THR A 289 -15.43 7.92 11.77
C THR A 289 -15.13 9.34 12.22
N GLU A 290 -14.45 10.14 11.41
CA GLU A 290 -14.08 11.53 11.74
C GLU A 290 -15.19 12.54 11.41
N ASP A 291 -16.04 12.25 10.42
CA ASP A 291 -16.94 13.23 9.79
C ASP A 291 -18.38 13.20 10.32
N ASP A 292 -18.69 12.39 11.33
CA ASP A 292 -20.07 12.35 11.85
C ASP A 292 -20.50 13.66 12.48
N GLY A 293 -19.58 14.44 13.05
CA GLY A 293 -19.85 15.78 13.58
C GLY A 293 -20.98 15.87 14.62
N TYR A 294 -21.54 14.71 14.98
CA TYR A 294 -22.66 14.58 15.90
C TYR A 294 -22.21 14.17 17.29
N SER A 295 -22.92 14.69 18.31
CA SER A 295 -22.84 14.12 19.65
C SER A 295 -23.39 12.70 19.66
N MET A 296 -22.76 11.84 20.42
CA MET A 296 -23.04 10.41 20.42
C MET A 296 -23.79 9.91 21.65
N ALA A 297 -24.14 10.80 22.57
CA ALA A 297 -24.92 10.48 23.77
C ALA A 297 -26.40 10.63 23.46
N PHE A 298 -26.98 9.75 22.62
CA PHE A 298 -28.39 9.78 22.29
C PHE A 298 -29.19 8.98 23.31
N SER A 299 -30.16 9.62 23.96
CA SER A 299 -31.14 8.96 24.82
C SER A 299 -32.46 8.64 24.12
N ASP A 300 -32.87 9.47 23.15
CA ASP A 300 -34.04 9.22 22.30
C ASP A 300 -33.61 8.59 20.97
N LEU A 301 -33.82 7.27 20.83
CA LEU A 301 -33.55 6.47 19.65
C LEU A 301 -34.76 6.28 18.73
N SER A 302 -35.72 7.21 18.75
CA SER A 302 -36.93 7.15 17.94
C SER A 302 -36.60 6.99 16.45
N GLU A 303 -37.27 6.06 15.76
CA GLU A 303 -37.20 5.88 14.31
C GLU A 303 -37.64 7.14 13.53
N LYS A 304 -38.38 8.04 14.18
CA LYS A 304 -38.84 9.32 13.61
C LYS A 304 -37.78 10.42 13.69
N ARG A 305 -36.67 10.23 14.40
CA ARG A 305 -35.66 11.25 14.67
C ARG A 305 -34.56 11.26 13.60
N ILE A 306 -34.39 12.40 12.95
CA ILE A 306 -33.28 12.70 12.04
C ILE A 306 -32.41 13.75 12.70
N LEU A 307 -31.16 13.45 12.90
CA LEU A 307 -30.15 14.42 13.35
C LEU A 307 -29.71 15.26 12.15
N ILE A 308 -29.54 16.55 12.36
CA ILE A 308 -29.05 17.49 11.35
C ILE A 308 -27.93 18.35 11.90
N ASN A 309 -26.93 18.60 11.07
CA ASN A 309 -25.93 19.63 11.29
C ASN A 309 -25.52 20.26 9.96
N LYS A 310 -24.76 21.36 10.01
CA LYS A 310 -24.10 21.96 8.86
C LYS A 310 -22.66 21.47 8.75
N ASN A 311 -22.11 21.37 7.54
CA ASN A 311 -20.73 20.92 7.30
C ASN A 311 -19.67 21.78 8.03
N ASN A 312 -19.93 23.06 8.22
CA ASN A 312 -19.07 23.99 8.93
C ASN A 312 -19.28 24.00 10.46
N ARG A 313 -20.17 23.17 10.99
CA ARG A 313 -20.52 23.08 12.42
C ARG A 313 -20.85 24.43 13.05
N THR A 314 -21.62 25.24 12.35
CA THR A 314 -22.19 26.48 12.91
C THR A 314 -23.64 26.26 13.34
N ALA A 315 -24.08 27.03 14.34
CA ALA A 315 -25.46 27.02 14.77
C ALA A 315 -26.44 27.42 13.65
N PHE A 316 -27.67 26.94 13.74
CA PHE A 316 -28.74 27.28 12.81
C PHE A 316 -29.29 28.67 13.09
N THR A 317 -29.75 29.35 12.04
CA THR A 317 -30.50 30.60 12.15
C THR A 317 -32.01 30.32 12.17
N SER A 318 -32.80 31.27 12.68
CA SER A 318 -34.26 31.13 12.65
C SER A 318 -34.81 30.92 11.25
N GLU A 319 -34.27 31.61 10.23
CA GLU A 319 -34.65 31.44 8.86
C GLU A 319 -34.37 30.03 8.30
N GLU A 320 -33.26 29.41 8.71
CA GLU A 320 -32.93 28.01 8.34
C GLU A 320 -33.92 27.04 9.00
N TYR A 321 -34.29 27.23 10.26
CA TYR A 321 -35.31 26.44 10.92
C TYR A 321 -36.68 26.58 10.25
N ASP A 322 -37.07 27.79 9.81
CA ASP A 322 -38.34 27.99 9.09
C ASP A 322 -38.36 27.21 7.77
N LYS A 323 -37.24 27.19 7.03
CA LYS A 323 -37.13 26.39 5.80
C LYS A 323 -37.26 24.91 6.05
N ILE A 324 -36.70 24.41 7.16
CA ILE A 324 -36.81 23.00 7.55
C ILE A 324 -38.25 22.67 7.99
N LYS A 325 -38.88 23.54 8.81
CA LYS A 325 -40.26 23.38 9.27
C LYS A 325 -41.27 23.34 8.11
N ALA A 326 -40.94 24.01 6.99
CA ALA A 326 -41.78 24.03 5.79
C ALA A 326 -41.77 22.73 4.98
N LEU A 327 -40.89 21.77 5.27
CA LEU A 327 -40.83 20.48 4.57
C LEU A 327 -42.08 19.62 4.91
N PRO A 328 -42.69 18.95 3.91
CA PRO A 328 -44.00 18.30 4.09
C PRO A 328 -44.11 17.27 5.18
N ASN A 329 -43.05 16.45 5.39
CA ASN A 329 -43.03 15.36 6.33
C ASN A 329 -42.43 15.74 7.70
N VAL A 330 -42.01 17.01 7.88
CA VAL A 330 -41.48 17.47 9.17
C VAL A 330 -42.66 17.72 10.12
N ASP A 331 -42.60 17.12 11.31
CA ASP A 331 -43.55 17.30 12.38
C ASP A 331 -43.16 18.47 13.28
N TYR A 332 -41.99 18.38 13.90
CA TYR A 332 -41.39 19.44 14.70
C TYR A 332 -39.84 19.34 14.70
N ILE A 333 -39.19 20.39 15.19
CA ILE A 333 -37.76 20.47 15.34
C ILE A 333 -37.40 20.69 16.79
N MET A 334 -36.40 19.95 17.29
CA MET A 334 -35.69 20.25 18.53
C MET A 334 -34.43 21.01 18.16
N GLU A 335 -34.38 22.29 18.48
CA GLU A 335 -33.29 23.19 18.11
C GLU A 335 -31.99 22.83 18.86
N ASP A 336 -32.11 22.39 20.13
CA ASP A 336 -30.98 21.99 20.97
C ASP A 336 -31.13 20.51 21.41
N ASP A 337 -30.31 19.65 20.89
CA ASP A 337 -30.34 18.21 21.19
C ASP A 337 -29.95 17.88 22.63
N VAL A 338 -29.32 18.81 23.35
CA VAL A 338 -29.05 18.63 24.78
C VAL A 338 -30.32 18.32 25.59
N PHE A 339 -31.46 18.89 25.19
CA PHE A 339 -32.77 18.65 25.88
C PHE A 339 -33.37 17.29 25.57
N VAL A 340 -33.01 16.71 24.43
CA VAL A 340 -33.48 15.39 24.02
C VAL A 340 -32.59 14.30 24.61
N ASP A 341 -31.28 14.54 24.61
CA ASP A 341 -30.28 13.55 24.98
C ASP A 341 -29.89 13.58 26.48
N SER A 342 -30.21 14.68 27.15
CA SER A 342 -30.09 14.80 28.62
C SER A 342 -31.49 14.96 29.24
N GLY A 343 -31.89 14.04 30.06
CA GLY A 343 -33.15 14.19 30.79
C GLY A 343 -33.03 15.14 31.98
N ILE A 344 -34.17 15.56 32.51
CA ILE A 344 -34.28 16.24 33.82
C ILE A 344 -34.94 15.30 34.83
N SER A 345 -34.63 15.50 36.11
CA SER A 345 -35.38 14.94 37.22
C SER A 345 -36.13 16.04 37.90
N ILE A 346 -37.43 15.82 38.11
CA ILE A 346 -38.25 16.68 38.96
C ILE A 346 -38.67 15.92 40.20
N MET A 347 -38.61 16.59 41.37
CA MET A 347 -38.82 15.93 42.63
C MET A 347 -39.82 16.70 43.50
N LYS A 348 -40.68 15.97 44.20
CA LYS A 348 -41.53 16.47 45.27
C LYS A 348 -41.71 15.36 46.29
N ASP A 349 -41.34 15.60 47.54
CA ASP A 349 -41.40 14.64 48.62
C ASP A 349 -40.76 13.28 48.24
N ASP A 350 -41.51 12.19 48.17
CA ASP A 350 -41.06 10.87 47.77
C ASP A 350 -41.27 10.57 46.26
N ILE A 351 -41.82 11.52 45.49
CA ILE A 351 -42.11 11.39 44.08
C ILE A 351 -40.99 11.98 43.28
N SER A 352 -40.32 11.15 42.50
CA SER A 352 -39.32 11.57 41.52
C SER A 352 -39.74 11.14 40.11
N LEU A 353 -39.81 12.08 39.19
CA LEU A 353 -40.12 11.85 37.79
C LEU A 353 -38.92 12.24 36.93
N TYR A 354 -38.49 11.33 36.08
CA TYR A 354 -37.44 11.55 35.12
C TYR A 354 -37.99 11.59 33.70
N GLY A 355 -37.46 12.47 32.86
CA GLY A 355 -37.87 12.55 31.45
C GLY A 355 -37.11 13.59 30.65
N ASN A 356 -37.39 13.60 29.35
CA ASN A 356 -36.80 14.56 28.37
C ASN A 356 -37.63 15.85 28.37
N VAL A 357 -36.95 16.96 28.05
CA VAL A 357 -37.60 18.28 28.02
C VAL A 357 -37.87 18.68 26.57
N GLN A 358 -39.05 19.28 26.36
CA GLN A 358 -39.45 19.81 25.04
C GLN A 358 -40.07 21.19 25.19
N ASP A 359 -39.97 21.98 24.10
CA ASP A 359 -40.67 23.26 24.02
C ASP A 359 -42.20 23.04 24.07
N LEU A 360 -42.89 23.82 24.90
CA LEU A 360 -44.34 23.82 24.98
C LEU A 360 -45.00 24.14 23.62
N GLU A 361 -44.38 24.93 22.77
CA GLU A 361 -44.87 25.21 21.40
C GLU A 361 -44.96 23.95 20.51
N ASN A 362 -44.20 22.90 20.83
CA ASN A 362 -44.26 21.61 20.14
C ASN A 362 -45.40 20.70 20.61
N PHE A 363 -46.13 21.05 21.69
CA PHE A 363 -47.25 20.30 22.15
C PHE A 363 -48.51 20.67 21.37
N LYS A 364 -48.94 19.81 20.45
CA LYS A 364 -50.10 20.02 19.56
C LYS A 364 -51.28 19.14 19.84
N GLU A 365 -51.20 18.39 20.93
CA GLU A 365 -52.23 17.45 21.38
C GLU A 365 -53.12 18.11 22.43
N ASN A 366 -54.27 17.52 22.72
CA ASN A 366 -55.06 17.89 23.88
C ASN A 366 -54.58 17.11 25.09
N VAL A 367 -54.56 17.73 26.27
CA VAL A 367 -54.28 17.04 27.53
C VAL A 367 -55.46 16.10 27.87
N ASP A 368 -55.14 14.94 28.45
CA ASP A 368 -56.18 13.99 28.89
C ASP A 368 -56.69 14.35 30.28
N TYR A 369 -55.86 14.99 31.11
CA TYR A 369 -56.17 15.44 32.46
C TYR A 369 -55.62 16.85 32.69
N GLY A 370 -56.40 17.68 33.39
CA GLY A 370 -56.00 19.05 33.72
C GLY A 370 -56.28 20.06 32.60
N ARG A 371 -55.42 21.04 32.45
CA ARG A 371 -55.54 22.16 31.48
C ARG A 371 -54.22 22.49 30.82
N MET A 372 -54.26 23.34 29.80
CA MET A 372 -53.07 23.95 29.24
C MET A 372 -52.41 24.95 30.19
N PRO A 373 -51.07 25.11 30.15
CA PRO A 373 -50.33 26.10 30.91
C PRO A 373 -50.81 27.54 30.62
N GLU A 374 -50.94 28.36 31.67
CA GLU A 374 -51.30 29.76 31.59
C GLU A 374 -50.16 30.69 31.99
N ASN A 375 -49.12 30.17 32.66
CA ASN A 375 -47.92 30.94 33.04
C ASN A 375 -46.63 30.14 32.79
N GLU A 376 -45.49 30.81 32.91
CA GLU A 376 -44.16 30.27 32.56
C GLU A 376 -43.72 29.09 33.45
N ASN A 377 -44.22 28.97 34.68
CA ASN A 377 -43.85 27.92 35.60
C ASN A 377 -44.80 26.70 35.53
N GLU A 378 -45.80 26.74 34.65
CA GLU A 378 -46.70 25.65 34.42
C GLU A 378 -46.21 24.76 33.28
N ILE A 379 -46.28 23.44 33.47
CA ILE A 379 -45.76 22.45 32.53
C ILE A 379 -46.80 21.37 32.21
N ILE A 380 -46.61 20.72 31.06
CA ILE A 380 -47.36 19.50 30.71
C ILE A 380 -46.44 18.30 30.86
N LEU A 381 -46.93 17.23 31.48
CA LEU A 381 -46.30 15.93 31.55
C LEU A 381 -46.93 14.97 30.53
N LYS A 382 -46.14 14.40 29.63
CA LYS A 382 -46.54 13.28 28.78
C LYS A 382 -45.94 12.01 29.36
N ILE A 383 -46.81 11.07 29.80
CA ILE A 383 -46.45 9.88 30.59
C ILE A 383 -47.05 8.63 29.98
N ASN A 384 -46.35 7.50 30.06
CA ASN A 384 -46.88 6.23 29.60
C ASN A 384 -48.01 5.75 30.52
N LYS A 385 -49.13 5.29 29.95
CA LYS A 385 -50.28 4.77 30.70
C LYS A 385 -49.93 3.62 31.64
N ASP A 386 -48.87 2.85 31.30
CA ASP A 386 -48.43 1.71 32.09
C ASP A 386 -47.50 2.08 33.25
N GLU A 387 -47.08 3.33 33.37
CA GLU A 387 -46.27 3.79 34.48
C GLU A 387 -47.06 3.89 35.76
N PHE A 388 -46.43 3.56 36.91
CA PHE A 388 -47.03 3.48 38.22
C PHE A 388 -47.80 4.75 38.60
N TYR A 389 -47.20 5.92 38.42
CA TYR A 389 -47.83 7.19 38.76
C TYR A 389 -49.05 7.52 37.87
N ALA A 390 -49.03 7.08 36.60
CA ALA A 390 -50.15 7.28 35.69
C ALA A 390 -51.34 6.38 36.06
N LYS A 391 -51.09 5.18 36.60
CA LYS A 391 -52.15 4.20 36.98
C LYS A 391 -52.74 4.43 38.35
N GLU A 392 -51.90 4.76 39.32
CA GLU A 392 -52.32 4.66 40.74
C GLU A 392 -52.23 5.98 41.52
N ARG A 393 -51.41 6.95 41.09
CA ARG A 393 -51.10 8.16 41.85
C ARG A 393 -51.24 9.46 41.03
N MET A 394 -52.16 9.52 40.08
CA MET A 394 -52.37 10.66 39.20
C MET A 394 -52.68 11.96 39.96
N ASP A 395 -53.50 11.89 41.01
CA ASP A 395 -53.87 13.03 41.82
C ASP A 395 -52.73 13.61 42.66
N GLU A 396 -51.68 12.85 42.85
CA GLU A 396 -50.48 13.31 43.54
C GLU A 396 -49.53 14.10 42.61
N ILE A 397 -49.75 14.02 41.28
CA ILE A 397 -48.96 14.70 40.28
C ILE A 397 -49.66 15.93 39.73
N LEU A 398 -50.97 15.79 39.38
CA LEU A 398 -51.72 16.87 38.74
C LEU A 398 -51.95 18.03 39.70
N ASN A 399 -51.70 19.27 39.24
CA ASN A 399 -51.75 20.52 39.99
C ASN A 399 -50.83 20.55 41.23
N LYS A 400 -49.69 19.83 41.14
CA LYS A 400 -48.67 19.83 42.21
C LYS A 400 -47.38 20.50 41.66
N THR A 401 -46.69 21.16 42.60
CA THR A 401 -45.40 21.81 42.32
C THR A 401 -44.26 20.87 42.62
N PHE A 402 -43.35 20.73 41.67
CA PHE A 402 -42.13 19.92 41.71
C PHE A 402 -40.91 20.83 41.55
N SER A 403 -39.81 20.47 42.17
CA SER A 403 -38.53 21.13 41.95
C SER A 403 -37.73 20.43 40.83
N ILE A 404 -37.30 21.16 39.82
CA ILE A 404 -36.34 20.67 38.82
C ILE A 404 -34.99 20.61 39.49
N LEU A 405 -34.38 19.44 39.56
CA LEU A 405 -33.08 19.22 40.18
C LEU A 405 -31.93 19.62 39.23
N LYS A 406 -30.88 20.19 39.78
CA LYS A 406 -29.68 20.59 39.05
C LYS A 406 -28.90 19.36 38.57
N SER A 407 -28.52 19.38 37.32
CA SER A 407 -27.75 18.30 36.71
C SER A 407 -26.29 18.26 37.22
N GLN A 408 -25.77 17.06 37.51
CA GLN A 408 -24.37 16.80 37.87
C GLN A 408 -23.63 15.91 36.90
N GLY A 409 -24.21 15.59 35.77
CA GLY A 409 -23.66 14.73 34.75
C GLY A 409 -24.76 13.97 34.02
N ILE A 410 -24.36 12.99 33.22
CA ILE A 410 -25.31 12.15 32.48
C ILE A 410 -26.12 11.32 33.51
N ASN A 411 -27.43 11.58 33.59
CA ASN A 411 -28.35 10.89 34.51
C ASN A 411 -27.97 10.99 36.01
N ALA A 412 -27.36 12.10 36.40
CA ALA A 412 -27.01 12.39 37.79
C ALA A 412 -27.48 13.81 38.19
N TRP A 413 -28.08 13.95 39.37
CA TRP A 413 -28.64 15.21 39.87
C TRP A 413 -28.22 15.45 41.31
N SER A 414 -28.15 16.74 41.69
CA SER A 414 -27.96 17.16 43.10
C SER A 414 -29.28 17.49 43.74
N ASP A 415 -29.26 17.66 45.05
CA ASP A 415 -30.42 18.16 45.80
C ASP A 415 -30.67 19.67 45.59
N GLU A 416 -29.83 20.36 44.82
CA GLU A 416 -30.03 21.76 44.48
C GLU A 416 -31.14 21.90 43.44
N THR A 417 -32.04 22.86 43.64
CA THR A 417 -33.14 23.17 42.72
C THR A 417 -32.73 24.20 41.70
N VAL A 418 -33.03 23.94 40.42
CA VAL A 418 -32.91 24.93 39.36
C VAL A 418 -34.15 25.83 39.38
N ARG A 419 -35.33 25.28 39.37
CA ARG A 419 -36.62 25.98 39.33
C ARG A 419 -37.77 25.09 39.84
N ASP A 420 -38.79 25.72 40.43
CA ASP A 420 -40.03 25.07 40.81
C ASP A 420 -41.05 25.19 39.67
N VAL A 421 -41.69 24.08 39.31
CA VAL A 421 -42.69 23.99 38.22
C VAL A 421 -43.94 23.25 38.68
N THR A 422 -45.10 23.64 38.15
CA THR A 422 -46.39 22.99 38.47
C THR A 422 -46.89 22.19 37.26
N ILE A 423 -47.18 20.91 37.45
CA ILE A 423 -47.76 20.05 36.42
C ILE A 423 -49.27 20.33 36.35
N VAL A 424 -49.70 21.11 35.36
CA VAL A 424 -51.11 21.50 35.19
C VAL A 424 -51.87 20.67 34.16
N GLY A 425 -51.14 20.01 33.26
CA GLY A 425 -51.68 19.16 32.23
C GLY A 425 -50.95 17.84 32.13
N ILE A 426 -51.69 16.76 31.90
CA ILE A 426 -51.13 15.43 31.70
C ILE A 426 -51.67 14.85 30.40
N LYS A 427 -50.79 14.35 29.56
CA LYS A 427 -51.07 13.57 28.35
C LYS A 427 -50.56 12.15 28.53
N THR A 428 -51.43 11.18 28.33
CA THR A 428 -51.03 9.77 28.41
C THR A 428 -50.76 9.21 27.00
N TYR A 429 -49.83 8.26 26.89
CA TYR A 429 -49.56 7.52 25.67
C TYR A 429 -49.36 6.04 25.95
N GLU A 430 -49.47 5.20 24.92
CA GLU A 430 -49.21 3.77 25.02
C GLU A 430 -48.01 3.44 24.11
N ASP A 431 -46.89 2.98 24.71
CA ASP A 431 -45.75 2.45 23.98
C ASP A 431 -45.09 1.40 24.88
N LYS A 432 -45.02 0.17 24.38
CA LYS A 432 -44.43 -0.97 25.11
C LYS A 432 -42.90 -0.97 25.10
N THR A 433 -42.28 -0.12 24.31
CA THR A 433 -40.83 -0.09 24.10
C THR A 433 -40.18 1.16 24.68
N ASN A 434 -40.93 2.23 24.91
CA ASN A 434 -40.41 3.50 25.40
C ASN A 434 -41.22 4.01 26.59
N TYR A 435 -40.60 4.11 27.76
CA TYR A 435 -41.18 4.57 29.02
C TYR A 435 -40.61 5.95 29.43
N VAL A 436 -39.96 6.70 28.53
CA VAL A 436 -39.37 8.00 28.89
C VAL A 436 -40.44 9.08 28.90
N ASN A 437 -40.64 9.71 30.05
CA ASN A 437 -41.53 10.85 30.20
C ASN A 437 -41.07 12.05 29.40
N LYS A 438 -42.01 12.92 28.98
CA LYS A 438 -41.68 14.16 28.31
C LYS A 438 -42.32 15.33 29.04
N PHE A 439 -41.49 16.31 29.40
CA PHE A 439 -41.89 17.54 30.05
C PHE A 439 -41.95 18.67 29.01
N TYR A 440 -43.11 19.22 28.75
CA TYR A 440 -43.29 20.38 27.87
C TYR A 440 -43.28 21.63 28.72
N VAL A 441 -42.28 22.47 28.52
CA VAL A 441 -41.95 23.64 29.34
C VAL A 441 -41.88 24.91 28.50
N SER A 442 -41.97 26.07 29.15
CA SER A 442 -41.80 27.37 28.47
C SER A 442 -40.37 27.57 27.99
N LYS A 443 -40.16 28.49 27.01
CA LYS A 443 -38.84 28.85 26.50
C LYS A 443 -37.95 29.42 27.61
N ASP A 444 -38.50 30.05 28.59
CA ASP A 444 -37.77 30.63 29.69
C ASP A 444 -37.10 29.54 30.56
N ILE A 445 -37.85 28.48 30.87
CA ILE A 445 -37.30 27.30 31.53
C ILE A 445 -36.25 26.61 30.69
N LEU A 446 -36.47 26.49 29.35
CA LEU A 446 -35.49 25.89 28.45
C LEU A 446 -34.15 26.66 28.48
N ASN A 447 -34.18 27.98 28.46
CA ASN A 447 -32.97 28.81 28.50
C ASN A 447 -32.17 28.64 29.80
N GLU A 448 -32.87 28.51 30.91
CA GLU A 448 -32.26 28.27 32.23
C GLU A 448 -31.62 26.89 32.29
N LEU A 449 -32.35 25.87 31.85
CA LEU A 449 -31.87 24.49 31.79
C LEU A 449 -30.71 24.31 30.83
N ARG A 450 -30.67 25.03 29.67
CA ARG A 450 -29.60 24.96 28.70
C ARG A 450 -28.23 25.22 29.34
N SER A 451 -28.15 26.30 30.12
CA SER A 451 -26.90 26.66 30.80
C SER A 451 -26.46 25.59 31.80
N ASP A 452 -27.41 25.03 32.57
CA ASP A 452 -27.10 24.00 33.57
C ASP A 452 -26.66 22.67 32.89
N MET A 453 -27.38 22.21 31.88
CA MET A 453 -27.04 20.99 31.15
C MET A 453 -25.72 21.10 30.41
N ASN A 454 -25.48 22.21 29.72
CA ASN A 454 -24.24 22.39 28.95
C ASN A 454 -22.98 22.36 29.81
N LYS A 455 -23.04 22.77 31.07
CA LYS A 455 -21.88 22.68 32.00
C LYS A 455 -21.35 21.28 32.12
N ASN A 456 -22.21 20.28 32.10
CA ASN A 456 -21.82 18.87 32.25
C ASN A 456 -21.17 18.24 31.00
N TYR A 457 -21.35 18.86 29.84
CA TYR A 457 -20.81 18.40 28.57
C TYR A 457 -19.65 19.26 28.09
N SER A 458 -19.19 20.22 28.89
CA SER A 458 -18.14 21.18 28.52
C SER A 458 -16.82 20.84 29.17
N ASN A 459 -15.78 20.85 28.37
CA ASN A 459 -14.40 20.89 28.82
C ASN A 459 -13.87 22.32 28.68
N ILE A 460 -13.34 22.89 29.77
CA ILE A 460 -12.74 24.20 29.76
C ILE A 460 -11.22 24.07 29.70
N GLU A 461 -10.63 24.66 28.70
CA GLU A 461 -9.19 24.78 28.53
C GLU A 461 -8.77 26.26 28.63
N ILE A 462 -7.78 26.54 29.44
CA ILE A 462 -7.29 27.90 29.65
C ILE A 462 -5.91 28.03 29.01
N LEU A 463 -5.80 28.91 28.04
CA LEU A 463 -4.55 29.18 27.35
C LEU A 463 -3.91 30.48 27.84
N LEU A 464 -2.69 30.39 28.33
CA LEU A 464 -1.88 31.48 28.77
C LEU A 464 -0.51 31.44 28.09
N ASN A 465 -0.11 32.52 27.40
CA ASN A 465 1.16 32.55 26.67
C ASN A 465 1.43 31.30 25.79
N ASN A 466 0.40 30.80 25.09
CA ASN A 466 0.43 29.59 24.30
C ASN A 466 0.73 28.28 25.08
N GLN A 467 0.47 28.27 26.39
CA GLN A 467 0.57 27.09 27.23
C GLN A 467 -0.77 26.84 27.93
N TYR A 468 -1.21 25.59 27.92
CA TYR A 468 -2.41 25.20 28.67
C TYR A 468 -2.11 25.16 30.16
N VAL A 469 -3.03 25.72 30.94
CA VAL A 469 -2.95 25.76 32.42
C VAL A 469 -4.22 25.13 33.01
N GLN A 470 -4.04 24.38 34.10
CA GLN A 470 -5.16 23.73 34.80
C GLN A 470 -5.68 24.60 35.92
N TYR A 471 -6.72 25.36 35.65
CA TYR A 471 -7.42 26.20 36.61
C TYR A 471 -8.92 26.05 36.48
N VAL A 472 -9.67 26.29 37.55
CA VAL A 472 -11.12 26.27 37.54
C VAL A 472 -11.64 27.69 37.37
N VAL A 473 -12.58 27.90 36.46
CA VAL A 473 -13.23 29.18 36.21
C VAL A 473 -14.47 29.29 37.09
N GLU A 474 -14.59 30.36 37.87
CA GLU A 474 -15.69 30.62 38.79
C GLU A 474 -16.37 31.97 38.49
N PRO A 475 -17.69 32.08 38.65
CA PRO A 475 -18.40 33.32 38.44
C PRO A 475 -18.22 34.30 39.62
N SER A 476 -18.20 35.61 39.32
CA SER A 476 -18.17 36.69 40.31
C SER A 476 -19.09 37.86 39.89
N ASP A 477 -19.81 38.43 40.82
CA ASP A 477 -20.68 39.60 40.58
C ASP A 477 -19.91 40.91 40.66
N VAL A 478 -18.67 40.88 41.17
CA VAL A 478 -17.82 42.06 41.40
C VAL A 478 -16.81 42.26 40.31
N VAL A 479 -16.40 41.18 39.63
CA VAL A 479 -15.41 41.28 38.54
C VAL A 479 -16.08 41.90 37.31
N PRO A 480 -15.49 42.97 36.73
CA PRO A 480 -16.06 43.58 35.52
C PRO A 480 -16.01 42.66 34.31
N SER A 481 -16.98 42.79 33.38
CA SER A 481 -17.00 42.03 32.12
C SER A 481 -15.73 42.28 31.31
N GLY A 482 -15.22 41.25 30.63
CA GLY A 482 -13.96 41.24 29.90
C GLY A 482 -12.71 41.19 30.78
N LYS A 483 -12.87 41.02 32.10
CA LYS A 483 -11.75 40.95 33.05
C LYS A 483 -11.75 39.64 33.82
N ALA A 484 -10.54 39.23 34.24
CA ALA A 484 -10.32 38.10 35.12
C ALA A 484 -9.56 38.53 36.38
N VAL A 485 -9.86 37.89 37.49
CA VAL A 485 -9.12 37.99 38.76
C VAL A 485 -8.59 36.61 39.09
N VAL A 486 -7.29 36.49 39.29
CA VAL A 486 -6.60 35.21 39.44
C VAL A 486 -5.85 35.14 40.77
N ASP A 487 -5.50 33.93 41.20
CA ASP A 487 -4.69 33.73 42.39
C ASP A 487 -3.32 34.40 42.25
N ASP A 488 -2.74 34.95 43.36
CA ASP A 488 -1.44 35.61 43.34
C ASP A 488 -0.29 34.68 42.91
N GLU A 489 -0.41 33.38 43.13
CA GLU A 489 0.56 32.39 42.63
C GLU A 489 0.57 32.28 41.10
N PHE A 490 -0.47 32.70 40.40
CA PHE A 490 -0.54 32.74 38.94
C PHE A 490 0.59 33.54 38.29
N LYS A 491 1.17 34.50 39.03
CA LYS A 491 2.32 35.30 38.60
C LYS A 491 3.55 34.47 38.19
N TYR A 492 3.70 33.23 38.74
CA TYR A 492 4.82 32.36 38.42
C TYR A 492 4.74 31.78 36.98
N GLN A 493 3.59 31.89 36.33
CA GLN A 493 3.42 31.52 34.92
C GLN A 493 3.98 32.58 33.96
N PHE A 494 4.37 33.77 34.46
CA PHE A 494 4.85 34.87 33.62
C PHE A 494 6.32 35.16 33.85
N LYS A 495 7.05 35.43 32.74
CA LYS A 495 8.39 35.98 32.78
C LYS A 495 8.30 37.39 33.46
N ASN A 496 9.12 37.67 34.43
CA ASN A 496 9.17 38.89 35.21
C ASN A 496 7.99 39.15 36.17
N TYR A 497 7.17 38.14 36.48
CA TYR A 497 6.05 38.22 37.44
C TYR A 497 5.05 39.37 37.20
N LYS A 498 5.01 39.92 35.96
CA LYS A 498 4.05 40.98 35.58
C LYS A 498 2.79 40.30 35.02
N ILE A 499 1.73 40.27 35.82
CA ILE A 499 0.49 39.57 35.52
C ILE A 499 -0.65 40.52 35.10
N LYS A 500 -0.66 41.73 35.61
CA LYS A 500 -1.73 42.72 35.36
C LYS A 500 -1.76 43.10 33.87
N ASN A 501 -2.96 43.16 33.29
CA ASN A 501 -3.23 43.45 31.88
C ASN A 501 -2.72 42.41 30.89
N GLN A 502 -2.32 41.21 31.35
CA GLN A 502 -1.99 40.10 30.43
C GLN A 502 -3.27 39.46 29.89
N PRO A 503 -3.29 39.07 28.62
CA PRO A 503 -4.41 38.33 28.02
C PRO A 503 -4.49 36.91 28.58
N ILE A 504 -5.70 36.43 28.74
CA ILE A 504 -6.03 35.04 29.06
C ILE A 504 -7.18 34.60 28.19
N ASN A 505 -7.03 33.45 27.54
CA ASN A 505 -8.04 32.90 26.66
C ASN A 505 -8.65 31.65 27.32
N ILE A 506 -9.95 31.63 27.41
CA ILE A 506 -10.71 30.49 27.91
C ILE A 506 -11.40 29.87 26.74
N TYR A 507 -11.01 28.64 26.41
CA TYR A 507 -11.65 27.83 25.38
C TYR A 507 -12.66 26.91 26.03
N ILE A 508 -13.82 26.81 25.42
CA ILE A 508 -14.83 25.82 25.77
C ILE A 508 -15.02 24.84 24.62
N ASP A 509 -14.83 23.58 24.92
CA ASP A 509 -15.11 22.48 24.00
C ASP A 509 -16.29 21.68 24.56
N ASN A 510 -17.47 21.99 24.03
CA ASN A 510 -18.70 21.27 24.34
C ASN A 510 -19.02 20.30 23.20
N ILE A 511 -19.69 19.19 23.49
CA ILE A 511 -20.11 18.23 22.46
C ILE A 511 -21.05 18.83 21.41
N TYR A 512 -21.70 19.95 21.70
CA TYR A 512 -22.67 20.61 20.83
C TYR A 512 -22.17 21.94 20.24
N TYR A 513 -21.09 22.54 20.77
CA TYR A 513 -20.50 23.79 20.26
C TYR A 513 -19.06 23.97 20.75
N LYS A 514 -18.34 24.89 20.10
CA LYS A 514 -17.03 25.36 20.56
C LYS A 514 -17.03 26.88 20.59
N ASP A 515 -16.40 27.46 21.60
CA ASP A 515 -16.30 28.93 21.73
C ASP A 515 -15.01 29.33 22.45
N GLU A 516 -14.68 30.61 22.36
CA GLU A 516 -13.50 31.23 22.97
C GLU A 516 -13.89 32.52 23.64
N LEU A 517 -13.45 32.71 24.90
CA LEU A 517 -13.60 33.94 25.65
C LEU A 517 -12.24 34.55 25.92
N ASN A 518 -12.03 35.74 25.35
CA ASN A 518 -10.79 36.49 25.50
C ASN A 518 -10.94 37.53 26.64
N LEU A 519 -10.15 37.37 27.69
CA LEU A 519 -10.18 38.23 28.87
C LEU A 519 -8.81 38.87 29.14
N THR A 520 -8.80 39.86 29.99
CA THR A 520 -7.56 40.45 30.53
C THR A 520 -7.51 40.36 32.05
N ILE A 521 -6.37 39.96 32.60
CA ILE A 521 -6.16 39.87 34.05
C ILE A 521 -6.16 41.27 34.66
N SER A 522 -7.12 41.60 35.51
CA SER A 522 -7.25 42.88 36.17
C SER A 522 -6.44 42.96 37.45
N ASN A 523 -6.53 41.95 38.29
CA ASN A 523 -5.88 41.88 39.59
C ASN A 523 -5.57 40.44 40.02
N THR A 524 -4.74 40.33 41.07
CA THR A 524 -4.53 39.07 41.78
C THR A 524 -5.15 39.10 43.16
N TYR A 525 -5.70 37.98 43.61
CA TYR A 525 -6.22 37.85 44.95
C TYR A 525 -5.29 37.03 45.87
N THR A 526 -5.33 37.45 47.13
CA THR A 526 -4.74 36.75 48.27
C THR A 526 -5.81 36.63 49.34
N LYS A 527 -5.57 35.86 50.40
CA LYS A 527 -6.54 35.72 51.51
C LYS A 527 -7.04 37.09 52.05
N SER A 528 -6.20 38.10 52.10
CA SER A 528 -6.53 39.42 52.68
C SER A 528 -7.46 40.27 51.80
N ASN A 529 -7.42 40.13 50.47
CA ASN A 529 -8.19 40.97 49.53
C ASN A 529 -9.27 40.15 48.76
N PHE A 530 -9.43 38.86 49.06
CA PHE A 530 -10.29 37.94 48.36
C PHE A 530 -11.74 38.45 48.27
N LYS A 531 -12.38 38.73 49.42
CA LYS A 531 -13.78 39.22 49.46
C LYS A 531 -13.96 40.50 48.63
N LYS A 532 -12.99 41.41 48.67
CA LYS A 532 -13.07 42.67 47.95
C LYS A 532 -13.00 42.49 46.44
N LEU A 533 -12.21 41.52 45.95
CA LEU A 533 -11.94 41.34 44.52
C LEU A 533 -12.90 40.30 43.89
N THR A 534 -13.42 39.35 44.63
CA THR A 534 -14.28 38.26 44.10
C THR A 534 -15.75 38.38 44.54
N GLY A 535 -16.03 39.17 45.61
CA GLY A 535 -17.36 39.27 46.20
C GLY A 535 -17.75 38.09 47.08
N LEU A 536 -16.90 37.07 47.24
CA LEU A 536 -17.18 35.86 47.97
C LEU A 536 -16.63 35.91 49.40
N ASP A 537 -17.39 35.38 50.39
CA ASP A 537 -17.02 35.44 51.78
C ASP A 537 -15.99 34.41 52.22
N LYS A 538 -16.06 33.20 51.66
CA LYS A 538 -15.15 32.09 52.00
C LYS A 538 -13.95 32.06 51.07
N TYR A 539 -12.78 32.40 51.61
CA TYR A 539 -11.51 32.07 50.93
C TYR A 539 -11.28 30.58 51.08
N ASP A 540 -11.45 29.87 49.96
CA ASP A 540 -11.11 28.46 49.88
C ASP A 540 -9.63 28.33 49.54
N ASN A 541 -8.89 27.47 50.24
CA ASN A 541 -7.48 27.19 49.99
C ASN A 541 -7.20 26.49 48.62
N ASN A 542 -8.22 26.35 47.80
CA ASN A 542 -8.04 25.84 46.43
C ASN A 542 -7.37 26.86 45.55
N ARG A 543 -6.08 26.71 45.42
CA ARG A 543 -5.11 27.59 44.74
C ARG A 543 -5.16 27.45 43.21
N TYR A 544 -6.20 27.33 42.54
CA TYR A 544 -6.22 27.22 41.06
C TYR A 544 -7.55 27.72 40.52
N LYS A 545 -8.03 28.88 41.00
CA LYS A 545 -9.28 29.47 40.57
C LYS A 545 -9.09 30.79 39.84
N ILE A 546 -9.84 30.99 38.77
CA ILE A 546 -9.97 32.22 38.00
C ILE A 546 -11.39 32.74 38.16
N PHE A 547 -11.56 33.93 38.67
CA PHE A 547 -12.86 34.56 38.81
C PHE A 547 -13.12 35.51 37.67
N ILE A 548 -14.27 35.34 36.99
CA ILE A 548 -14.71 36.18 35.86
C ILE A 548 -16.11 36.73 36.13
N ASN A 549 -16.53 37.70 35.34
CA ASN A 549 -17.88 38.24 35.47
C ASN A 549 -18.94 37.16 35.29
N ARG A 550 -20.01 37.20 36.10
CA ARG A 550 -21.08 36.19 36.03
C ARG A 550 -21.74 36.12 34.65
N ASN A 551 -21.93 37.22 33.96
CA ASN A 551 -22.51 37.24 32.64
C ASN A 551 -21.56 36.60 31.61
N ASP A 552 -20.24 36.89 31.70
CA ASP A 552 -19.22 36.28 30.87
C ASP A 552 -19.18 34.76 31.12
N TYR A 553 -19.22 34.32 32.39
CA TYR A 553 -19.27 32.91 32.77
C TYR A 553 -20.52 32.21 32.19
N ASN A 554 -21.68 32.82 32.35
CA ASN A 554 -22.92 32.22 31.83
C ASN A 554 -22.94 32.18 30.31
N SER A 555 -22.32 33.18 29.65
CA SER A 555 -22.22 33.20 28.17
C SER A 555 -21.42 32.02 27.59
N LEU A 556 -20.50 31.43 28.35
CA LEU A 556 -19.77 30.25 27.95
C LEU A 556 -20.69 29.04 27.75
N TYR A 557 -21.76 28.95 28.55
CA TYR A 557 -22.65 27.77 28.56
C TYR A 557 -23.99 28.01 27.86
N ASN A 558 -24.36 29.27 27.59
CA ASN A 558 -25.62 29.59 26.91
C ASN A 558 -25.38 29.88 25.44
N LYS A 559 -24.93 28.85 24.69
CA LYS A 559 -24.69 28.91 23.25
C LYS A 559 -25.62 27.96 22.52
N PRO A 560 -26.10 28.35 21.32
CA PRO A 560 -26.92 27.48 20.51
C PRO A 560 -26.08 26.30 19.98
N SER A 561 -26.72 25.14 19.91
CA SER A 561 -26.12 23.92 19.39
C SER A 561 -25.90 24.00 17.86
N TYR A 562 -24.84 23.37 17.38
CA TYR A 562 -24.66 23.14 15.96
C TYR A 562 -25.41 21.89 15.48
N GLN A 563 -25.95 21.12 16.40
CA GLN A 563 -26.73 19.90 16.15
C GLN A 563 -28.18 20.10 16.58
N SER A 564 -29.12 19.70 15.72
CA SER A 564 -30.54 19.74 16.01
C SER A 564 -31.21 18.46 15.55
N SER A 565 -32.40 18.18 16.04
CA SER A 565 -33.19 17.01 15.64
C SER A 565 -34.48 17.42 14.92
N VAL A 566 -34.71 16.79 13.77
CA VAL A 566 -35.97 16.86 13.03
C VAL A 566 -36.77 15.59 13.28
N TYR A 567 -38.01 15.73 13.70
CA TYR A 567 -38.93 14.63 13.86
C TYR A 567 -39.92 14.58 12.69
N VAL A 568 -40.05 13.39 12.07
CA VAL A 568 -40.93 13.19 10.90
C VAL A 568 -42.31 12.69 11.32
N LYS A 569 -43.34 13.04 10.55
CA LYS A 569 -44.72 12.55 10.70
C LYS A 569 -44.81 11.08 10.35
N ASP A 570 -44.32 10.71 9.17
CA ASP A 570 -44.34 9.36 8.63
C ASP A 570 -42.89 8.85 8.42
N VAL A 571 -42.59 7.70 9.06
CA VAL A 571 -41.27 7.02 8.95
C VAL A 571 -41.05 6.47 7.54
N ASN A 572 -42.11 6.08 6.83
CA ASN A 572 -41.96 5.54 5.46
C ASN A 572 -41.43 6.58 4.46
N ALA A 573 -41.67 7.88 4.72
CA ALA A 573 -41.18 8.99 3.90
C ALA A 573 -39.88 9.62 4.43
N ILE A 574 -39.18 8.96 5.37
CA ILE A 574 -37.99 9.51 6.02
C ILE A 574 -36.84 9.73 5.02
N ASP A 575 -36.66 8.82 4.05
CA ASP A 575 -35.57 8.91 3.07
C ASP A 575 -35.76 10.10 2.10
N GLU A 576 -37.02 10.41 1.72
CA GLU A 576 -37.34 11.61 0.93
C GLU A 576 -37.11 12.89 1.74
N THR A 577 -37.42 12.85 3.04
CA THR A 577 -37.15 13.97 3.95
C THR A 577 -35.65 14.19 4.10
N MET A 578 -34.86 13.12 4.24
CA MET A 578 -33.38 13.22 4.28
C MET A 578 -32.81 13.80 2.99
N LEU A 579 -33.35 13.43 1.83
CA LEU A 579 -32.91 14.00 0.54
C LEU A 579 -33.23 15.50 0.48
N SER A 580 -34.41 15.90 0.94
CA SER A 580 -34.83 17.31 1.01
C SER A 580 -33.92 18.12 1.94
N LEU A 581 -33.56 17.58 3.10
CA LEU A 581 -32.60 18.21 4.02
C LEU A 581 -31.18 18.32 3.42
N LYS A 582 -30.73 17.31 2.67
CA LYS A 582 -29.46 17.41 1.92
C LYS A 582 -29.48 18.51 0.86
N ASN A 583 -30.59 18.68 0.17
CA ASN A 583 -30.76 19.74 -0.83
C ASN A 583 -30.71 21.14 -0.20
N LEU A 584 -31.04 21.27 1.08
CA LEU A 584 -30.83 22.50 1.87
C LEU A 584 -29.38 22.70 2.33
N GLY A 585 -28.45 21.84 1.94
CA GLY A 585 -27.04 21.91 2.33
C GLY A 585 -26.73 21.36 3.73
N LEU A 586 -27.66 20.58 4.28
CA LEU A 586 -27.51 19.96 5.60
C LEU A 586 -26.97 18.53 5.50
N ASN A 587 -26.53 18.02 6.62
CA ASN A 587 -26.01 16.67 6.76
C ASN A 587 -26.97 15.83 7.64
N PRO A 588 -28.07 15.29 7.08
CA PRO A 588 -29.05 14.54 7.86
C PRO A 588 -28.57 13.10 8.10
N LYS A 589 -28.82 12.58 9.33
CA LYS A 589 -28.59 11.17 9.68
C LYS A 589 -29.73 10.66 10.56
N LYS A 590 -30.19 9.43 10.32
CA LYS A 590 -31.14 8.76 11.21
C LYS A 590 -30.44 8.42 12.52
N VAL A 591 -31.07 8.69 13.66
CA VAL A 591 -30.47 8.33 14.96
C VAL A 591 -30.27 6.83 15.09
N THR A 592 -31.13 6.03 14.46
CA THR A 592 -31.05 4.56 14.42
C THR A 592 -29.83 4.01 13.69
N ASP A 593 -29.20 4.80 12.80
CA ASP A 593 -27.99 4.40 12.08
C ASP A 593 -26.72 4.51 12.96
N PHE A 594 -26.83 5.19 14.09
CA PHE A 594 -25.75 5.25 15.07
C PHE A 594 -25.75 4.00 15.93
N LYS A 595 -24.90 3.05 15.61
CA LYS A 595 -24.59 1.95 16.52
C LYS A 595 -24.00 2.53 17.80
N VAL A 596 -24.35 1.95 18.95
CA VAL A 596 -23.87 2.36 20.28
C VAL A 596 -22.36 2.61 20.23
N LYS A 597 -21.95 3.88 20.31
CA LYS A 597 -20.55 4.25 20.29
C LYS A 597 -19.93 4.00 21.66
N GLN A 598 -19.07 3.03 21.68
CA GLN A 598 -18.19 2.77 22.81
C GLN A 598 -17.16 3.93 22.93
N GLY A 599 -16.73 4.24 24.14
CA GLY A 599 -15.95 5.43 24.45
C GLY A 599 -14.66 5.63 23.61
N GLU A 600 -14.09 6.81 23.62
CA GLU A 600 -12.95 7.22 22.79
C GLU A 600 -11.73 6.28 22.88
N THR A 601 -11.49 5.69 24.04
CA THR A 601 -10.43 4.69 24.24
C THR A 601 -10.64 3.46 23.36
N TYR A 602 -11.89 2.99 23.23
CA TYR A 602 -12.23 1.85 22.38
C TYR A 602 -12.11 2.18 20.89
N LYS A 603 -12.48 3.39 20.47
CA LYS A 603 -12.26 3.86 19.09
C LYS A 603 -10.77 3.88 18.74
N THR A 604 -9.94 4.39 19.65
CA THR A 604 -8.47 4.42 19.45
C THR A 604 -7.91 3.01 19.33
N ILE A 605 -8.37 2.07 20.16
CA ILE A 605 -7.96 0.67 20.09
C ILE A 605 -8.39 0.03 18.76
N ILE A 606 -9.63 0.24 18.32
CA ILE A 606 -10.12 -0.27 17.03
C ILE A 606 -9.32 0.33 15.87
N ARG A 607 -9.02 1.64 15.91
CA ARG A 607 -8.19 2.29 14.90
C ARG A 607 -6.81 1.65 14.82
N ILE A 608 -6.14 1.42 15.94
CA ILE A 608 -4.85 0.75 16.00
C ILE A 608 -4.94 -0.66 15.41
N ILE A 609 -5.98 -1.43 15.80
CA ILE A 609 -6.19 -2.78 15.27
C ILE A 609 -6.40 -2.75 13.75
N LYS A 610 -7.22 -1.85 13.22
CA LYS A 610 -7.45 -1.69 11.77
C LYS A 610 -6.14 -1.37 11.03
N VAL A 611 -5.34 -0.42 11.53
CA VAL A 611 -4.03 -0.07 10.95
C VAL A 611 -3.12 -1.30 10.91
N VAL A 612 -3.02 -2.05 12.00
CA VAL A 612 -2.20 -3.25 12.08
C VAL A 612 -2.68 -4.32 11.10
N VAL A 613 -3.99 -4.57 11.03
CA VAL A 613 -4.58 -5.55 10.10
C VAL A 613 -4.31 -5.16 8.65
N THR A 614 -4.52 -3.89 8.28
CA THR A 614 -4.24 -3.39 6.93
C THR A 614 -2.77 -3.55 6.55
N ILE A 615 -1.84 -3.23 7.46
CA ILE A 615 -0.40 -3.45 7.23
C ILE A 615 -0.09 -4.93 7.03
N VAL A 616 -0.64 -5.81 7.87
CA VAL A 616 -0.45 -7.27 7.76
C VAL A 616 -0.98 -7.80 6.43
N LEU A 617 -2.18 -7.38 6.01
CA LEU A 617 -2.77 -7.77 4.72
C LEU A 617 -1.90 -7.33 3.53
N ILE A 618 -1.40 -6.10 3.54
CA ILE A 618 -0.49 -5.58 2.50
C ILE A 618 0.79 -6.42 2.45
N ILE A 619 1.37 -6.77 3.60
CA ILE A 619 2.55 -7.63 3.68
C ILE A 619 2.26 -9.03 3.12
N VAL A 620 1.14 -9.63 3.47
CA VAL A 620 0.73 -10.97 2.97
C VAL A 620 0.53 -10.94 1.46
N LEU A 621 -0.18 -9.95 0.92
CA LEU A 621 -0.37 -9.75 -0.52
C LEU A 621 0.97 -9.60 -1.25
N PHE A 622 1.89 -8.84 -0.68
CA PHE A 622 3.26 -8.69 -1.20
C PHE A 622 3.98 -10.04 -1.28
N PHE A 623 3.94 -10.85 -0.21
CA PHE A 623 4.60 -12.16 -0.18
C PHE A 623 3.98 -13.15 -1.17
N ILE A 624 2.66 -13.23 -1.25
CA ILE A 624 1.95 -14.09 -2.21
C ILE A 624 2.39 -13.75 -3.64
N SER A 625 2.38 -12.48 -3.97
CA SER A 625 2.74 -12.00 -5.29
C SER A 625 4.21 -12.21 -5.61
N TYR A 626 5.08 -11.99 -4.63
CA TYR A 626 6.50 -12.32 -4.76
C TYR A 626 6.69 -13.81 -5.11
N LEU A 627 5.96 -14.71 -4.44
CA LEU A 627 6.05 -16.15 -4.71
C LEU A 627 5.55 -16.49 -6.12
N ILE A 628 4.42 -15.92 -6.56
CA ILE A 628 3.88 -16.15 -7.91
C ILE A 628 4.84 -15.64 -8.97
N ILE A 629 5.34 -14.42 -8.85
CA ILE A 629 6.31 -13.83 -9.78
C ILE A 629 7.59 -14.68 -9.81
N LYS A 630 8.08 -15.16 -8.67
CA LYS A 630 9.24 -16.05 -8.57
C LYS A 630 9.02 -17.36 -9.35
N ILE A 631 7.84 -17.97 -9.27
CA ILE A 631 7.48 -19.19 -10.02
C ILE A 631 7.48 -18.91 -11.52
N ILE A 632 6.86 -17.80 -11.94
CA ILE A 632 6.83 -17.39 -13.36
C ILE A 632 8.26 -17.14 -13.89
N LEU A 633 9.10 -16.45 -13.10
CA LEU A 633 10.48 -16.20 -13.47
C LEU A 633 11.31 -17.49 -13.52
N LYS A 634 11.05 -18.46 -12.62
CA LYS A 634 11.72 -19.77 -12.67
C LYS A 634 11.49 -20.46 -14.02
N SER A 635 10.30 -20.36 -14.57
CA SER A 635 10.01 -20.91 -15.92
C SER A 635 10.75 -20.19 -17.07
N ARG A 636 11.49 -19.11 -16.79
CA ARG A 636 12.35 -18.36 -17.73
C ARG A 636 13.84 -18.51 -17.45
N ASN A 637 14.23 -19.34 -16.48
CA ASN A 637 15.62 -19.52 -16.11
C ASN A 637 16.50 -19.90 -17.32
N VAL A 638 16.02 -20.82 -18.18
CA VAL A 638 16.74 -21.21 -19.41
C VAL A 638 17.09 -20.00 -20.28
N TYR A 639 16.20 -19.03 -20.42
CA TYR A 639 16.49 -17.79 -21.15
C TYR A 639 17.65 -17.01 -20.53
N TYR A 640 17.58 -16.73 -19.22
CA TYR A 640 18.59 -15.95 -18.54
C TYR A 640 19.91 -16.70 -18.40
N THR A 641 19.87 -18.03 -18.25
CA THR A 641 21.06 -18.88 -18.22
C THR A 641 21.73 -18.90 -19.59
N THR A 642 20.95 -18.97 -20.69
CA THR A 642 21.50 -18.83 -22.06
C THR A 642 22.20 -17.48 -22.24
N LEU A 643 21.62 -16.37 -21.76
CA LEU A 643 22.29 -15.06 -21.80
C LEU A 643 23.62 -15.08 -21.06
N ARG A 644 23.67 -15.73 -19.88
CA ARG A 644 24.89 -15.86 -19.08
C ARG A 644 25.96 -16.69 -19.79
N MET A 645 25.57 -17.82 -20.39
CA MET A 645 26.47 -18.67 -21.19
C MET A 645 27.07 -17.90 -22.38
N LEU A 646 26.31 -16.97 -22.96
CA LEU A 646 26.78 -16.10 -24.05
C LEU A 646 27.67 -14.93 -23.56
N GLY A 647 27.94 -14.84 -22.26
CA GLY A 647 28.81 -13.83 -21.67
C GLY A 647 28.07 -12.59 -21.14
N ALA A 648 26.77 -12.65 -20.91
CA ALA A 648 26.07 -11.57 -20.27
C ALA A 648 26.38 -11.49 -18.77
N THR A 649 26.82 -10.32 -18.32
CA THR A 649 27.18 -10.08 -16.92
C THR A 649 25.96 -10.01 -16.00
N TYR A 650 26.15 -10.25 -14.69
CA TYR A 650 25.13 -10.06 -13.68
C TYR A 650 24.38 -8.72 -13.81
N LYS A 651 25.12 -7.62 -13.98
CA LYS A 651 24.53 -6.28 -14.13
C LYS A 651 23.65 -6.17 -15.36
N ASN A 652 24.01 -6.85 -16.46
CA ASN A 652 23.25 -6.81 -17.70
C ASN A 652 21.98 -7.63 -17.63
N VAL A 653 22.06 -8.86 -17.12
CA VAL A 653 20.90 -9.75 -16.93
C VAL A 653 19.89 -9.11 -15.97
N ARG A 654 20.36 -8.61 -14.84
CA ARG A 654 19.52 -7.89 -13.87
C ARG A 654 18.80 -6.71 -14.51
N ARG A 655 19.50 -5.85 -15.28
CA ARG A 655 18.87 -4.68 -15.92
C ARG A 655 17.84 -5.06 -16.99
N ILE A 656 18.08 -6.12 -17.74
CA ILE A 656 17.09 -6.63 -18.72
C ILE A 656 15.83 -7.10 -17.98
N LEU A 657 15.99 -7.80 -16.86
CA LEU A 657 14.88 -8.25 -16.02
C LEU A 657 14.16 -7.06 -15.32
N ASP A 658 14.93 -6.07 -14.83
CA ASP A 658 14.35 -4.84 -14.26
C ASP A 658 13.40 -4.17 -15.28
N ILE A 659 13.84 -4.05 -16.54
CA ILE A 659 13.04 -3.44 -17.62
C ILE A 659 11.80 -4.27 -17.92
N GLU A 660 11.92 -5.59 -17.96
CA GLU A 660 10.79 -6.50 -18.20
C GLU A 660 9.70 -6.37 -17.13
N LEU A 661 10.09 -6.41 -15.85
CA LEU A 661 9.17 -6.29 -14.74
C LEU A 661 8.58 -4.87 -14.64
N PHE A 662 9.41 -3.84 -14.91
CA PHE A 662 8.97 -2.45 -14.97
C PHE A 662 7.87 -2.23 -16.02
N ILE A 663 8.05 -2.77 -17.24
CA ILE A 663 7.04 -2.65 -18.31
C ILE A 663 5.75 -3.33 -17.90
N ASN A 664 5.81 -4.54 -17.33
CA ASN A 664 4.62 -5.26 -16.87
C ASN A 664 3.90 -4.49 -15.76
N ALA A 665 4.62 -4.01 -14.75
CA ALA A 665 4.05 -3.24 -13.65
C ALA A 665 3.40 -1.93 -14.12
N THR A 666 4.09 -1.19 -15.01
CA THR A 666 3.58 0.09 -15.55
C THR A 666 2.33 -0.10 -16.40
N LEU A 667 2.33 -1.10 -17.30
CA LEU A 667 1.16 -1.39 -18.14
C LEU A 667 -0.04 -1.86 -17.32
N SER A 668 0.19 -2.75 -16.34
CA SER A 668 -0.86 -3.23 -15.44
C SER A 668 -1.47 -2.09 -14.63
N TYR A 669 -0.62 -1.22 -14.11
CA TYR A 669 -1.07 -0.08 -13.32
C TYR A 669 -1.79 0.98 -14.17
N ALA A 670 -1.30 1.26 -15.38
CA ALA A 670 -1.96 2.18 -16.31
C ALA A 670 -3.38 1.71 -16.67
N ILE A 671 -3.56 0.41 -16.92
CA ILE A 671 -4.88 -0.16 -17.19
C ILE A 671 -5.77 -0.10 -15.96
N LEU A 672 -5.23 -0.34 -14.75
CA LEU A 672 -5.99 -0.15 -13.50
C LEU A 672 -6.47 1.29 -13.34
N LEU A 673 -5.62 2.29 -13.62
CA LEU A 673 -6.02 3.70 -13.55
C LEU A 673 -7.13 4.04 -14.57
N VAL A 674 -7.02 3.51 -15.79
CA VAL A 674 -8.08 3.66 -16.80
C VAL A 674 -9.38 3.02 -16.32
N PHE A 675 -9.32 1.82 -15.75
CA PHE A 675 -10.49 1.14 -15.18
C PHE A 675 -11.14 1.96 -14.06
N ILE A 676 -10.36 2.47 -13.09
CA ILE A 676 -10.86 3.33 -12.01
C ILE A 676 -11.50 4.62 -12.59
N TYR A 677 -10.85 5.21 -13.59
CA TYR A 677 -11.39 6.40 -14.24
C TYR A 677 -12.75 6.11 -14.92
N MET A 678 -12.89 4.97 -15.61
CA MET A 678 -14.16 4.57 -16.24
C MET A 678 -15.27 4.33 -15.19
N VAL A 679 -14.93 3.82 -14.01
CA VAL A 679 -15.87 3.69 -12.89
C VAL A 679 -16.26 5.06 -12.34
N LYS A 680 -15.30 5.98 -12.16
CA LYS A 680 -15.59 7.34 -11.67
C LYS A 680 -16.50 8.17 -12.58
N ILE A 681 -16.40 7.97 -13.90
CA ILE A 681 -17.28 8.66 -14.88
C ILE A 681 -18.54 7.87 -15.23
N ASN A 682 -18.87 6.83 -14.43
CA ASN A 682 -20.07 5.98 -14.55
C ASN A 682 -20.23 5.23 -15.90
N ILE A 683 -19.16 5.03 -16.69
CA ILE A 683 -19.18 4.12 -17.84
C ILE A 683 -19.32 2.67 -17.37
N ILE A 684 -18.67 2.32 -16.25
CA ILE A 684 -18.83 1.03 -15.59
C ILE A 684 -19.51 1.29 -14.26
N ASN A 685 -20.72 0.77 -14.09
CA ASN A 685 -21.49 0.97 -12.87
C ASN A 685 -21.04 -0.06 -11.79
N LEU A 686 -20.12 0.35 -10.92
CA LEU A 686 -19.65 -0.39 -9.77
C LEU A 686 -19.66 0.53 -8.55
N GLU A 687 -20.81 0.62 -7.91
CA GLU A 687 -21.15 1.58 -6.85
C GLU A 687 -20.13 1.55 -5.69
N TYR A 688 -19.77 0.35 -5.23
CA TYR A 688 -18.80 0.19 -4.14
C TYR A 688 -17.40 0.72 -4.52
N ILE A 689 -16.91 0.41 -5.73
CA ILE A 689 -15.59 0.89 -6.19
C ILE A 689 -15.60 2.40 -6.39
N SER A 690 -16.70 2.95 -6.93
CA SER A 690 -16.87 4.40 -7.04
C SER A 690 -16.80 5.06 -5.67
N LYS A 691 -17.52 4.52 -4.68
CA LYS A 691 -17.54 5.04 -3.31
C LYS A 691 -16.17 5.04 -2.65
N ILE A 692 -15.46 3.89 -2.64
CA ILE A 692 -14.14 3.81 -1.97
C ILE A 692 -13.06 4.66 -2.66
N THR A 693 -13.11 4.78 -3.99
CA THR A 693 -12.10 5.54 -4.74
C THR A 693 -12.23 7.06 -4.61
N GLN A 694 -13.36 7.58 -4.08
CA GLN A 694 -13.52 9.00 -3.76
C GLN A 694 -12.55 9.45 -2.65
N TYR A 695 -12.18 8.55 -1.75
CA TYR A 695 -11.25 8.80 -0.64
C TYR A 695 -9.77 8.74 -1.05
N LEU A 696 -9.47 8.49 -2.33
CA LEU A 696 -8.09 8.46 -2.84
C LEU A 696 -7.75 9.74 -3.56
N SER A 697 -6.68 10.42 -3.14
CA SER A 697 -6.12 11.59 -3.79
C SER A 697 -5.01 11.17 -4.79
N PHE A 698 -4.52 12.13 -5.57
CA PHE A 698 -3.46 11.89 -6.56
C PHE A 698 -2.15 11.39 -5.92
N LYS A 699 -1.90 11.74 -4.66
CA LYS A 699 -0.70 11.33 -3.92
C LYS A 699 -0.66 9.82 -3.68
N GLU A 700 -1.80 9.22 -3.33
CA GLU A 700 -1.90 7.78 -3.06
C GLU A 700 -1.69 6.96 -4.34
N TYR A 701 -2.21 7.43 -5.46
CA TYR A 701 -1.94 6.79 -6.76
C TYR A 701 -0.45 6.82 -7.11
N ILE A 702 0.25 7.94 -6.89
CA ILE A 702 1.70 8.01 -7.10
C ILE A 702 2.43 7.08 -6.12
N LEU A 703 2.09 7.11 -4.84
CA LEU A 703 2.71 6.27 -3.83
C LEU A 703 2.58 4.78 -4.17
N MET A 704 1.39 4.34 -4.61
CA MET A 704 1.16 2.97 -5.03
C MET A 704 2.02 2.58 -6.22
N TYR A 705 2.15 3.45 -7.21
CA TYR A 705 3.03 3.20 -8.36
C TYR A 705 4.50 3.04 -7.93
N VAL A 706 4.98 3.91 -7.04
CA VAL A 706 6.34 3.82 -6.48
C VAL A 706 6.54 2.48 -5.75
N ILE A 707 5.58 2.04 -4.94
CA ILE A 707 5.63 0.74 -4.25
C ILE A 707 5.78 -0.41 -5.25
N LEU A 708 4.99 -0.42 -6.34
CA LEU A 708 5.07 -1.45 -7.38
C LEU A 708 6.45 -1.48 -8.05
N ILE A 709 7.02 -0.32 -8.36
CA ILE A 709 8.35 -0.22 -8.98
C ILE A 709 9.45 -0.71 -8.02
N VAL A 710 9.39 -0.31 -6.74
CA VAL A 710 10.34 -0.79 -5.73
C VAL A 710 10.23 -2.30 -5.58
N MET A 711 9.02 -2.84 -5.49
CA MET A 711 8.77 -4.28 -5.41
C MET A 711 9.35 -5.03 -6.62
N SER A 712 9.07 -4.58 -7.84
CA SER A 712 9.58 -5.19 -9.06
C SER A 712 11.10 -5.23 -9.08
N ARG A 713 11.75 -4.15 -8.64
CA ARG A 713 13.21 -4.05 -8.54
C ARG A 713 13.81 -4.98 -7.47
N LEU A 714 13.18 -5.11 -6.31
CA LEU A 714 13.62 -6.05 -5.26
C LEU A 714 13.56 -7.50 -5.74
N ILE A 715 12.49 -7.86 -6.44
CA ILE A 715 12.32 -9.20 -7.04
C ILE A 715 13.43 -9.47 -8.05
N SER A 716 13.68 -8.51 -8.96
CA SER A 716 14.74 -8.62 -9.98
C SER A 716 16.13 -8.83 -9.34
N ILE A 717 16.48 -8.04 -8.32
CA ILE A 717 17.76 -8.17 -7.61
C ILE A 717 17.90 -9.57 -6.99
N LYS A 718 16.88 -10.03 -6.30
CA LYS A 718 16.90 -11.33 -5.59
C LYS A 718 16.99 -12.51 -6.58
N PHE A 719 16.24 -12.42 -7.67
CA PHE A 719 16.26 -13.43 -8.72
C PHE A 719 17.62 -13.50 -9.43
N ALA A 720 18.15 -12.34 -9.86
CA ALA A 720 19.44 -12.27 -10.53
C ALA A 720 20.59 -12.75 -9.62
N ARG A 721 20.57 -12.41 -8.31
CA ARG A 721 21.56 -12.93 -7.36
C ARG A 721 21.52 -14.46 -7.27
N LYS A 722 20.32 -15.05 -7.26
CA LYS A 722 20.19 -16.52 -7.24
C LYS A 722 20.75 -17.15 -8.50
N LEU A 723 20.47 -16.56 -9.67
CA LEU A 723 20.94 -17.07 -10.96
C LEU A 723 22.48 -17.08 -11.09
N PHE A 724 23.16 -16.16 -10.41
CA PHE A 724 24.64 -16.01 -10.46
C PHE A 724 25.36 -16.59 -9.22
N LYS A 725 24.67 -17.37 -8.39
CA LYS A 725 25.28 -18.00 -7.21
C LYS A 725 26.22 -19.15 -7.58
N ASN A 726 25.84 -19.97 -8.56
CA ASN A 726 26.59 -21.12 -9.03
C ASN A 726 27.30 -20.82 -10.34
N THR A 727 28.17 -21.71 -10.84
CA THR A 727 28.77 -21.59 -12.18
C THR A 727 27.69 -21.60 -13.29
N ALA A 728 28.05 -21.13 -14.49
CA ALA A 728 27.10 -21.00 -15.59
C ALA A 728 26.50 -22.37 -15.98
N ILE A 729 27.33 -23.42 -15.98
CA ILE A 729 26.89 -24.78 -16.35
C ILE A 729 26.05 -25.43 -15.26
N ASN A 730 26.41 -25.27 -13.99
CA ASN A 730 25.64 -25.81 -12.87
C ASN A 730 24.23 -25.20 -12.81
N THR A 731 24.13 -23.86 -13.03
CA THR A 731 22.83 -23.18 -13.13
C THR A 731 21.98 -23.73 -14.27
N TYR A 732 22.60 -24.11 -15.39
CA TYR A 732 21.89 -24.71 -16.52
C TYR A 732 21.42 -26.14 -16.20
N ASN A 733 22.29 -26.98 -15.65
CA ASN A 733 21.98 -28.39 -15.33
C ASN A 733 20.92 -28.56 -14.22
N GLU A 734 20.81 -27.60 -13.30
CA GLU A 734 19.75 -27.58 -12.28
C GLU A 734 18.36 -27.28 -12.86
N GLU A 735 18.25 -26.80 -14.09
CA GLU A 735 17.03 -26.28 -14.70
C GLU A 735 16.52 -27.10 -15.91
N VAL A 736 17.39 -27.92 -16.52
CA VAL A 736 17.08 -28.85 -17.60
C VAL A 736 16.91 -30.27 -17.06
#